data_262c7b614ab6d6f4a595e9e95fb5e12e
#
_entry.id   262c7b614ab6d6f4a595e9e95fb5e12e
#
_cell.length_a   1.000
_cell.length_b   1.000
_cell.length_c   1.000
_cell.angle_alpha   90.00
_cell.angle_beta   90.00
_cell.angle_gamma   90.00
#
_symmetry.space_group_name_H-M   'P 1'
#
loop_
_entity.id
_entity.type
_entity.pdbx_description
1 polymer ?
#
loop_
_entity_poly.entity_id
_entity_poly.type
_entity_poly.pdbx_seq_one_letter_code
_entity_poly.pdbx_strand_id
1 'polypeptide(L)'
;MIALFFFSACSPSHKGEVDELNSLSYAYHYRNLDSAKVLAHRALRLADDYPAGYAEAHNNLAFVAIAKMDYEQARRHLVEVEQRSDNQIEILVAHVQNMRLCQRESRNKDFYAYREKAMRLLRRIGEEADNLPPRERKRALYAHSELDIVAATYFYYVGQEEPMLQALNDIDAEALEADTAQYLNYLYNIGAGGAIVSGTAEEIGQGEFDYLMRCFMLACSGTPYPYWQANALQALSEHLQSPSLRSYLIRNNRPSIKYLNIDQVPDSLLAGNLAQMALNLFSSYGDVYQTAGAYRTLAECYWAIDDYRSAEDCLNHALNDNKRIKAAPDLVASIAERLCLVYSAIDDKPHSDFYRNMYLDLQERTRQDKQLEARAAVLDNNAVLLNWMIASVIGMIVLVVFLLYLFDRMRRRNVHRGSITKLLEPLQQWKDSNAQHISELNDRKEDIEEELQMTLFHVRDNKKRHLEQRAKVALVNSITPFIDRMIHEVDCLKHRVEPDSVKKDRYQYISELTAKINQYNEVLTRWIQMRQGTLNLRITSFALQSLFDIVQKGKMNFDMKGVELVVEPTEAVVKADRTLTLFMINTMADNARKFTPQGGRVIVSASIADAYVEICITDTGVGMDDKQLEHVFDRTYTGGHGFGLLNCKGIIEKYKKVSSIFSVSSIFAESELGKGSRFVFRLPRGIGGRLKLLSVGLVGLVGLMAMTCLPQQVVAQNTLRHQRDNAANHRLPLNLQRADVFADSAYFCNINGEYERTLQYADSARSYLNRHYLSLHPGGKVLMTASPSDVLPAELLWYQDSLPTNYYVILDLRNESAVAALALHKWDLYRSNNKVYTQLYREMGADSTLPAYVRTMQLSENSKTVAIVLLILLLLQLPLAYYLLYYRHVLTFRFAVEKVNEINRILLSDATDEVKLQRIRQTWHKRGVRLHGLNAQLGDV
;
A
#
# COMPACT_ATOMS: atom_id res chain seq x y z
N MET A 1 42.14 -58.73 31.63
CA MET A 1 41.78 -57.35 31.26
C MET A 1 41.52 -57.33 29.75
N ILE A 2 40.22 -57.57 29.36
CA ILE A 2 39.81 -57.75 27.97
C ILE A 2 39.34 -56.36 27.51
N ALA A 3 40.08 -55.74 26.65
CA ALA A 3 39.71 -54.49 25.99
C ALA A 3 38.69 -54.81 24.89
N LEU A 4 37.39 -54.50 25.13
CA LEU A 4 36.35 -54.47 24.11
C LEU A 4 36.57 -53.24 23.20
N PHE A 5 37.09 -53.47 22.02
CA PHE A 5 37.02 -52.52 20.93
C PHE A 5 35.59 -52.48 20.40
N PHE A 6 34.82 -51.47 20.77
CA PHE A 6 33.62 -51.07 20.04
C PHE A 6 34.04 -50.53 18.69
N PHE A 7 33.95 -51.34 17.65
CA PHE A 7 33.85 -50.85 16.29
C PHE A 7 32.50 -50.19 16.15
N SER A 8 32.47 -48.86 16.30
CA SER A 8 31.37 -48.09 15.73
C SER A 8 31.45 -48.34 14.22
N ALA A 9 30.52 -49.13 13.67
CA ALA A 9 30.27 -49.19 12.27
C ALA A 9 29.79 -47.80 11.86
N CYS A 10 30.69 -46.96 11.35
CA CYS A 10 30.29 -45.78 10.55
C CYS A 10 29.47 -46.31 9.37
N SER A 11 28.17 -46.10 9.40
CA SER A 11 27.34 -46.20 8.21
C SER A 11 28.03 -45.36 7.11
N PRO A 12 28.22 -45.88 5.88
CA PRO A 12 28.82 -45.06 4.84
C PRO A 12 27.99 -43.80 4.67
N SER A 13 28.62 -42.65 4.85
CA SER A 13 27.97 -41.36 4.69
C SER A 13 27.50 -41.28 3.22
N HIS A 14 26.16 -41.27 3.01
CA HIS A 14 25.53 -41.07 1.69
C HIS A 14 25.71 -39.68 1.14
N LYS A 15 26.51 -38.83 1.81
CA LYS A 15 26.69 -37.43 1.44
C LYS A 15 27.03 -37.24 -0.03
N GLY A 16 27.99 -37.98 -0.56
CA GLY A 16 28.40 -37.88 -1.95
C GLY A 16 27.27 -38.23 -2.95
N GLU A 17 26.51 -39.29 -2.63
CA GLU A 17 25.37 -39.71 -3.45
C GLU A 17 24.21 -38.70 -3.40
N VAL A 18 23.94 -38.12 -2.21
CA VAL A 18 22.94 -37.06 -2.03
C VAL A 18 23.33 -35.82 -2.84
N ASP A 19 24.61 -35.41 -2.76
CA ASP A 19 25.14 -34.27 -3.48
C ASP A 19 25.04 -34.44 -5.00
N GLU A 20 25.34 -35.64 -5.49
CA GLU A 20 25.21 -36.00 -6.89
C GLU A 20 23.73 -35.96 -7.35
N LEU A 21 22.83 -36.59 -6.60
CA LEU A 21 21.40 -36.61 -6.90
C LEU A 21 20.77 -35.20 -6.89
N ASN A 22 21.16 -34.34 -5.96
CA ASN A 22 20.71 -32.95 -5.90
C ASN A 22 21.25 -32.15 -7.11
N SER A 23 22.53 -32.32 -7.46
CA SER A 23 23.13 -31.67 -8.61
C SER A 23 22.48 -32.14 -9.93
N LEU A 24 22.17 -33.45 -10.05
CA LEU A 24 21.41 -33.96 -11.17
C LEU A 24 19.97 -33.41 -11.21
N SER A 25 19.30 -33.35 -10.07
CA SER A 25 17.96 -32.74 -9.96
C SER A 25 17.97 -31.31 -10.48
N TYR A 26 18.94 -30.47 -10.02
CA TYR A 26 19.14 -29.12 -10.51
C TYR A 26 19.40 -29.06 -12.01
N ALA A 27 20.23 -29.96 -12.57
CA ALA A 27 20.51 -30.03 -14.00
C ALA A 27 19.24 -30.30 -14.86
N TYR A 28 18.20 -30.90 -14.25
CA TYR A 28 16.90 -31.13 -14.87
C TYR A 28 15.86 -30.03 -14.64
N HIS A 29 16.14 -29.01 -13.84
CA HIS A 29 15.14 -27.96 -13.50
C HIS A 29 14.47 -27.37 -14.75
N TYR A 30 15.23 -27.00 -15.77
CA TYR A 30 14.70 -26.35 -16.97
C TYR A 30 14.64 -27.30 -18.19
N ARG A 31 14.81 -28.62 -17.94
CA ARG A 31 14.78 -29.67 -18.96
C ARG A 31 13.60 -30.61 -18.81
N ASN A 32 13.37 -31.11 -17.58
CA ASN A 32 12.29 -32.06 -17.31
C ASN A 32 11.92 -32.06 -15.83
N LEU A 33 10.74 -31.52 -15.50
CA LEU A 33 10.27 -31.36 -14.11
C LEU A 33 10.05 -32.72 -13.40
N ASP A 34 9.63 -33.74 -14.11
CA ASP A 34 9.36 -35.05 -13.50
C ASP A 34 10.67 -35.77 -13.14
N SER A 35 11.69 -35.69 -13.98
CA SER A 35 13.03 -36.19 -13.68
C SER A 35 13.64 -35.42 -12.48
N ALA A 36 13.55 -34.09 -12.46
CA ALA A 36 13.99 -33.29 -11.33
C ALA A 36 13.31 -33.71 -10.03
N LYS A 37 11.98 -33.92 -10.05
CA LYS A 37 11.19 -34.37 -8.91
C LYS A 37 11.65 -35.76 -8.41
N VAL A 38 11.82 -36.73 -9.29
CA VAL A 38 12.21 -38.09 -8.93
C VAL A 38 13.60 -38.11 -8.29
N LEU A 39 14.56 -37.37 -8.84
CA LEU A 39 15.92 -37.26 -8.32
C LEU A 39 15.95 -36.57 -6.96
N ALA A 40 15.21 -35.46 -6.78
CA ALA A 40 15.10 -34.79 -5.51
C ALA A 40 14.44 -35.65 -4.42
N HIS A 41 13.40 -36.41 -4.74
CA HIS A 41 12.82 -37.39 -3.78
C HIS A 41 13.77 -38.51 -3.44
N ARG A 42 14.64 -38.95 -4.38
CA ARG A 42 15.68 -39.96 -4.10
C ARG A 42 16.76 -39.38 -3.18
N ALA A 43 17.21 -38.17 -3.45
CA ALA A 43 18.14 -37.44 -2.59
C ALA A 43 17.58 -37.27 -1.18
N LEU A 44 16.33 -36.88 -1.07
CA LEU A 44 15.63 -36.65 0.21
C LEU A 44 15.58 -37.91 1.07
N ARG A 45 15.34 -39.09 0.46
CA ARG A 45 15.31 -40.37 1.21
C ARG A 45 16.67 -40.82 1.75
N LEU A 46 17.77 -40.32 1.20
CA LEU A 46 19.12 -40.66 1.61
C LEU A 46 19.76 -39.58 2.50
N ALA A 47 19.09 -38.45 2.70
CA ALA A 47 19.64 -37.25 3.33
C ALA A 47 19.32 -37.13 4.83
N ASP A 48 18.77 -38.17 5.49
CA ASP A 48 18.31 -38.11 6.88
C ASP A 48 19.36 -37.55 7.85
N ASP A 49 20.64 -37.94 7.68
CA ASP A 49 21.77 -37.49 8.50
C ASP A 49 22.61 -36.38 7.86
N TYR A 50 22.09 -35.75 6.78
CA TYR A 50 22.80 -34.70 6.05
C TYR A 50 21.91 -33.46 5.82
N PRO A 51 21.84 -32.53 6.81
CA PRO A 51 20.90 -31.39 6.76
C PRO A 51 21.04 -30.50 5.53
N ALA A 52 22.27 -30.23 5.03
CA ALA A 52 22.47 -29.42 3.82
C ALA A 52 21.91 -30.09 2.58
N GLY A 53 22.18 -31.41 2.40
CA GLY A 53 21.63 -32.16 1.27
C GLY A 53 20.11 -32.37 1.36
N TYR A 54 19.56 -32.50 2.57
CA TYR A 54 18.14 -32.50 2.85
C TYR A 54 17.48 -31.18 2.40
N ALA A 55 18.08 -30.06 2.79
CA ALA A 55 17.58 -28.73 2.43
C ALA A 55 17.61 -28.48 0.91
N GLU A 56 18.71 -28.86 0.24
CA GLU A 56 18.83 -28.75 -1.23
C GLU A 56 17.77 -29.58 -1.94
N ALA A 57 17.49 -30.81 -1.48
CA ALA A 57 16.44 -31.66 -2.02
C ALA A 57 15.05 -31.03 -1.87
N HIS A 58 14.76 -30.44 -0.71
CA HIS A 58 13.51 -29.70 -0.49
C HIS A 58 13.41 -28.47 -1.38
N ASN A 59 14.49 -27.71 -1.58
CA ASN A 59 14.53 -26.58 -2.51
C ASN A 59 14.26 -27.03 -3.97
N ASN A 60 14.83 -28.16 -4.40
CA ASN A 60 14.56 -28.73 -5.71
C ASN A 60 13.08 -29.16 -5.88
N LEU A 61 12.48 -29.75 -4.82
CA LEU A 61 11.04 -30.08 -4.83
C LEU A 61 10.14 -28.87 -4.83
N ALA A 62 10.52 -27.81 -4.10
CA ALA A 62 9.80 -26.55 -4.08
C ALA A 62 9.79 -25.89 -5.48
N PHE A 63 10.93 -25.89 -6.18
CA PHE A 63 11.02 -25.40 -7.56
C PHE A 63 10.02 -26.12 -8.47
N VAL A 64 9.96 -27.45 -8.42
CA VAL A 64 9.01 -28.24 -9.24
C VAL A 64 7.56 -27.93 -8.85
N ALA A 65 7.27 -27.79 -7.56
CA ALA A 65 5.93 -27.49 -7.08
C ALA A 65 5.49 -26.06 -7.53
N ILE A 66 6.40 -25.09 -7.55
CA ILE A 66 6.13 -23.73 -8.05
C ILE A 66 5.80 -23.77 -9.55
N ALA A 67 6.57 -24.47 -10.37
CA ALA A 67 6.31 -24.61 -11.80
C ALA A 67 4.94 -25.28 -12.09
N LYS A 68 4.56 -26.27 -11.28
CA LYS A 68 3.25 -26.94 -11.36
C LYS A 68 2.12 -26.18 -10.64
N MET A 69 2.39 -24.96 -10.13
CA MET A 69 1.45 -24.13 -9.35
C MET A 69 0.86 -24.86 -8.12
N ASP A 70 1.59 -25.81 -7.53
CA ASP A 70 1.25 -26.41 -6.24
C ASP A 70 1.90 -25.63 -5.11
N TYR A 71 1.41 -24.40 -4.88
CA TYR A 71 2.01 -23.45 -3.96
C TYR A 71 1.94 -23.92 -2.51
N GLU A 72 0.92 -24.70 -2.15
CA GLU A 72 0.84 -25.31 -0.82
C GLU A 72 1.95 -26.33 -0.57
N GLN A 73 2.22 -27.18 -1.56
CA GLN A 73 3.32 -28.12 -1.48
C GLN A 73 4.68 -27.41 -1.48
N ALA A 74 4.83 -26.38 -2.33
CA ALA A 74 6.04 -25.56 -2.35
C ALA A 74 6.33 -24.94 -0.97
N ARG A 75 5.34 -24.31 -0.34
CA ARG A 75 5.49 -23.74 1.01
C ARG A 75 5.91 -24.77 2.04
N ARG A 76 5.32 -25.98 2.03
CA ARG A 76 5.72 -27.04 2.96
C ARG A 76 7.19 -27.39 2.80
N HIS A 77 7.67 -27.54 1.56
CA HIS A 77 9.08 -27.82 1.32
C HIS A 77 9.99 -26.68 1.79
N LEU A 78 9.64 -25.45 1.55
CA LEU A 78 10.44 -24.27 1.96
C LEU A 78 10.47 -24.08 3.48
N VAL A 79 9.38 -24.38 4.17
CA VAL A 79 9.34 -24.38 5.66
C VAL A 79 10.25 -25.46 6.25
N GLU A 80 10.30 -26.66 5.65
CA GLU A 80 11.23 -27.73 6.08
C GLU A 80 12.70 -27.28 5.96
N VAL A 81 13.07 -26.52 4.90
CA VAL A 81 14.42 -25.96 4.77
C VAL A 81 14.73 -25.00 5.92
N GLU A 82 13.82 -24.05 6.19
CA GLU A 82 14.02 -23.03 7.24
C GLU A 82 14.07 -23.63 8.65
N GLN A 83 13.37 -24.74 8.89
CA GLN A 83 13.28 -25.35 10.24
C GLN A 83 14.37 -26.35 10.55
N ARG A 84 14.89 -27.07 9.55
CA ARG A 84 15.80 -28.21 9.75
C ARG A 84 17.22 -28.00 9.25
N SER A 85 17.50 -26.89 8.54
CA SER A 85 18.82 -26.64 8.01
C SER A 85 19.47 -25.42 8.67
N ASP A 86 20.76 -25.50 8.89
CA ASP A 86 21.65 -24.41 9.31
C ASP A 86 22.50 -23.88 8.12
N ASN A 87 22.37 -24.53 6.95
CA ASN A 87 23.09 -24.13 5.73
C ASN A 87 22.55 -22.79 5.20
N GLN A 88 23.34 -21.74 5.33
CA GLN A 88 22.96 -20.37 4.96
C GLN A 88 22.64 -20.24 3.45
N ILE A 89 23.32 -21.00 2.58
CA ILE A 89 23.12 -20.95 1.14
C ILE A 89 21.74 -21.55 0.78
N GLU A 90 21.39 -22.71 1.36
CA GLU A 90 20.08 -23.33 1.09
C GLU A 90 18.92 -22.55 1.69
N ILE A 91 19.13 -21.89 2.84
CA ILE A 91 18.13 -20.97 3.41
C ILE A 91 17.96 -19.73 2.52
N LEU A 92 19.07 -19.20 1.93
CA LEU A 92 18.99 -18.12 0.94
C LEU A 92 18.17 -18.55 -0.28
N VAL A 93 18.42 -19.73 -0.84
CA VAL A 93 17.64 -20.29 -1.96
C VAL A 93 16.16 -20.40 -1.59
N ALA A 94 15.84 -20.89 -0.38
CA ALA A 94 14.47 -21.00 0.09
C ALA A 94 13.78 -19.61 0.19
N HIS A 95 14.47 -18.60 0.68
CA HIS A 95 13.92 -17.24 0.70
C HIS A 95 13.69 -16.69 -0.70
N VAL A 96 14.59 -16.93 -1.67
CA VAL A 96 14.42 -16.52 -3.06
C VAL A 96 13.20 -17.22 -3.71
N GLN A 97 13.01 -18.51 -3.43
CA GLN A 97 11.82 -19.22 -3.92
C GLN A 97 10.53 -18.72 -3.27
N ASN A 98 10.56 -18.35 -1.97
CA ASN A 98 9.45 -17.68 -1.33
C ASN A 98 9.15 -16.31 -1.96
N MET A 99 10.18 -15.54 -2.38
CA MET A 99 9.98 -14.31 -3.16
C MET A 99 9.25 -14.59 -4.47
N ARG A 100 9.66 -15.63 -5.21
CA ARG A 100 8.99 -16.05 -6.47
C ARG A 100 7.52 -16.46 -6.24
N LEU A 101 7.22 -17.17 -5.15
CA LEU A 101 5.86 -17.50 -4.77
C LEU A 101 5.04 -16.23 -4.48
N CYS A 102 5.60 -15.32 -3.68
CA CYS A 102 4.94 -14.06 -3.34
C CYS A 102 4.65 -13.22 -4.59
N GLN A 103 5.58 -13.17 -5.54
CA GLN A 103 5.39 -12.49 -6.82
C GLN A 103 4.21 -13.09 -7.61
N ARG A 104 4.14 -14.43 -7.74
CA ARG A 104 3.07 -15.10 -8.48
C ARG A 104 1.69 -14.98 -7.81
N GLU A 105 1.65 -14.91 -6.49
CA GLU A 105 0.43 -14.75 -5.69
C GLU A 105 0.07 -13.28 -5.43
N SER A 106 0.86 -12.32 -5.93
CA SER A 106 0.72 -10.87 -5.69
C SER A 106 0.77 -10.49 -4.20
N ARG A 107 1.56 -11.22 -3.38
CA ARG A 107 1.80 -10.94 -1.95
C ARG A 107 3.04 -10.08 -1.76
N ASN A 108 2.92 -8.80 -2.04
CA ASN A 108 4.06 -7.90 -2.16
C ASN A 108 4.76 -7.62 -0.82
N LYS A 109 4.03 -7.50 0.28
CA LYS A 109 4.61 -7.32 1.62
C LYS A 109 5.54 -8.47 1.99
N ASP A 110 5.09 -9.70 1.77
CA ASP A 110 5.87 -10.89 2.07
C ASP A 110 7.09 -10.99 1.16
N PHE A 111 6.98 -10.57 -0.10
CA PHE A 111 8.10 -10.48 -1.04
C PHE A 111 9.24 -9.63 -0.46
N TYR A 112 8.95 -8.42 0.02
CA TYR A 112 9.96 -7.54 0.61
C TYR A 112 10.56 -8.11 1.90
N ALA A 113 9.73 -8.77 2.72
CA ALA A 113 10.20 -9.42 3.94
C ALA A 113 11.19 -10.56 3.64
N TYR A 114 10.90 -11.41 2.64
CA TYR A 114 11.81 -12.46 2.22
C TYR A 114 13.06 -11.92 1.53
N ARG A 115 12.92 -10.87 0.70
CA ARG A 115 14.07 -10.19 0.07
C ARG A 115 15.04 -9.64 1.11
N GLU A 116 14.54 -9.01 2.16
CA GLU A 116 15.38 -8.49 3.23
C GLU A 116 16.13 -9.61 3.98
N LYS A 117 15.45 -10.74 4.26
CA LYS A 117 16.10 -11.91 4.84
C LYS A 117 17.19 -12.46 3.90
N ALA A 118 16.90 -12.59 2.61
CA ALA A 118 17.81 -13.05 1.59
C ALA A 118 19.05 -12.15 1.49
N MET A 119 18.88 -10.83 1.44
CA MET A 119 19.98 -9.85 1.38
C MET A 119 20.86 -9.87 2.64
N ARG A 120 20.29 -10.17 3.82
CA ARG A 120 21.10 -10.33 5.05
C ARG A 120 21.97 -11.58 5.00
N LEU A 121 21.41 -12.70 4.48
CA LEU A 121 22.16 -13.93 4.31
C LEU A 121 23.26 -13.79 3.25
N LEU A 122 22.93 -13.19 2.12
CA LEU A 122 23.88 -12.96 1.05
C LEU A 122 25.13 -12.18 1.53
N ARG A 123 24.94 -11.14 2.35
CA ARG A 123 26.07 -10.40 2.94
C ARG A 123 26.96 -11.28 3.81
N ARG A 124 26.36 -12.17 4.64
CA ARG A 124 27.13 -13.10 5.47
C ARG A 124 27.90 -14.12 4.63
N ILE A 125 27.23 -14.68 3.61
CA ILE A 125 27.87 -15.63 2.68
C ILE A 125 29.04 -14.94 1.95
N GLY A 126 28.87 -13.68 1.52
CA GLY A 126 29.91 -12.89 0.86
C GLY A 126 31.15 -12.67 1.74
N GLU A 127 31.00 -12.50 3.07
CA GLU A 127 32.12 -12.39 4.01
C GLU A 127 32.94 -13.69 4.13
N GLU A 128 32.33 -14.84 3.82
CA GLU A 128 32.95 -16.16 3.90
C GLU A 128 33.27 -16.77 2.51
N ALA A 129 32.99 -16.07 1.44
CA ALA A 129 33.00 -16.61 0.05
C ALA A 129 34.33 -17.26 -0.36
N ASP A 130 35.47 -16.68 0.06
CA ASP A 130 36.78 -17.18 -0.27
C ASP A 130 37.09 -18.55 0.36
N ASN A 131 36.41 -18.87 1.47
CA ASN A 131 36.63 -20.11 2.25
C ASN A 131 35.65 -21.21 1.84
N LEU A 132 34.68 -20.94 0.97
CA LEU A 132 33.67 -21.93 0.57
C LEU A 132 34.27 -23.01 -0.33
N PRO A 133 33.91 -24.30 -0.13
CA PRO A 133 34.23 -25.40 -1.06
C PRO A 133 33.71 -25.09 -2.47
N PRO A 134 34.36 -25.64 -3.53
CA PRO A 134 33.95 -25.30 -4.92
C PRO A 134 32.48 -25.57 -5.24
N ARG A 135 31.86 -26.61 -4.68
CA ARG A 135 30.42 -26.90 -4.84
C ARG A 135 29.55 -25.84 -4.19
N GLU A 136 29.86 -25.48 -2.97
CA GLU A 136 29.10 -24.47 -2.22
C GLU A 136 29.27 -23.08 -2.85
N ARG A 137 30.46 -22.75 -3.37
CA ARG A 137 30.69 -21.53 -4.12
C ARG A 137 29.82 -21.44 -5.38
N LYS A 138 29.71 -22.54 -6.15
CA LYS A 138 28.78 -22.60 -7.29
C LYS A 138 27.34 -22.42 -6.86
N ARG A 139 26.96 -23.03 -5.75
CA ARG A 139 25.58 -22.93 -5.23
C ARG A 139 25.28 -21.54 -4.68
N ALA A 140 26.28 -20.86 -4.09
CA ALA A 140 26.15 -19.45 -3.65
C ALA A 140 26.00 -18.51 -4.86
N LEU A 141 26.76 -18.72 -5.94
CA LEU A 141 26.61 -17.94 -7.18
C LEU A 141 25.21 -18.11 -7.78
N TYR A 142 24.69 -19.35 -7.82
CA TYR A 142 23.31 -19.63 -8.21
C TYR A 142 22.30 -18.85 -7.34
N ALA A 143 22.45 -18.95 -6.01
CA ALA A 143 21.52 -18.31 -5.09
C ALA A 143 21.54 -16.77 -5.21
N HIS A 144 22.71 -16.18 -5.44
CA HIS A 144 22.91 -14.76 -5.65
C HIS A 144 22.22 -14.28 -6.94
N SER A 145 22.57 -14.91 -8.07
CA SER A 145 22.01 -14.55 -9.37
C SER A 145 20.48 -14.76 -9.43
N GLU A 146 19.96 -15.81 -8.80
CA GLU A 146 18.50 -16.01 -8.66
C GLU A 146 17.82 -14.91 -7.84
N LEU A 147 18.46 -14.46 -6.74
CA LEU A 147 17.94 -13.35 -5.95
C LEU A 147 17.80 -12.09 -6.81
N ASP A 148 18.84 -11.73 -7.55
CA ASP A 148 18.85 -10.52 -8.35
C ASP A 148 17.88 -10.61 -9.54
N ILE A 149 17.79 -11.77 -10.22
CA ILE A 149 16.84 -11.99 -11.32
C ILE A 149 15.39 -11.93 -10.82
N VAL A 150 15.08 -12.59 -9.69
CA VAL A 150 13.73 -12.55 -9.12
C VAL A 150 13.37 -11.15 -8.65
N ALA A 151 14.32 -10.43 -8.06
CA ALA A 151 14.13 -9.03 -7.66
C ALA A 151 13.94 -8.12 -8.88
N ALA A 152 14.75 -8.24 -9.93
CA ALA A 152 14.62 -7.47 -11.17
C ALA A 152 13.27 -7.70 -11.84
N THR A 153 12.86 -8.97 -11.99
CA THR A 153 11.55 -9.32 -12.55
C THR A 153 10.41 -8.68 -11.74
N TYR A 154 10.49 -8.71 -10.41
CA TYR A 154 9.49 -8.09 -9.56
C TYR A 154 9.47 -6.55 -9.72
N PHE A 155 10.63 -5.90 -9.72
CA PHE A 155 10.73 -4.44 -9.90
C PHE A 155 10.19 -4.00 -11.26
N TYR A 156 10.42 -4.77 -12.31
CA TYR A 156 9.79 -4.54 -13.61
C TYR A 156 8.26 -4.55 -13.52
N TYR A 157 7.67 -5.57 -12.87
CA TYR A 157 6.21 -5.67 -12.69
C TYR A 157 5.59 -4.54 -11.87
N VAL A 158 6.32 -4.00 -10.90
CA VAL A 158 5.84 -2.88 -10.09
C VAL A 158 6.21 -1.51 -10.66
N GLY A 159 6.89 -1.46 -11.82
CA GLY A 159 7.27 -0.23 -12.51
C GLY A 159 8.40 0.55 -11.84
N GLN A 160 9.32 -0.15 -11.17
CA GLN A 160 10.53 0.42 -10.55
C GLN A 160 11.75 0.13 -11.43
N GLU A 161 11.97 0.99 -12.42
CA GLU A 161 13.00 0.80 -13.44
C GLU A 161 14.42 0.85 -12.87
N GLU A 162 14.75 1.84 -12.04
CA GLU A 162 16.08 2.01 -11.47
C GLU A 162 16.51 0.82 -10.57
N PRO A 163 15.71 0.33 -9.60
CA PRO A 163 16.02 -0.87 -8.85
C PRO A 163 16.10 -2.14 -9.69
N MET A 164 15.32 -2.23 -10.77
CA MET A 164 15.40 -3.35 -11.73
C MET A 164 16.76 -3.38 -12.43
N LEU A 165 17.18 -2.25 -13.01
CA LEU A 165 18.47 -2.12 -13.69
C LEU A 165 19.63 -2.37 -12.73
N GLN A 166 19.56 -1.88 -11.50
CA GLN A 166 20.56 -2.12 -10.49
C GLN A 166 20.70 -3.62 -10.21
N ALA A 167 19.60 -4.34 -9.97
CA ALA A 167 19.63 -5.76 -9.68
C ALA A 167 20.23 -6.57 -10.85
N LEU A 168 19.94 -6.20 -12.11
CA LEU A 168 20.53 -6.88 -13.29
C LEU A 168 22.01 -6.54 -13.46
N ASN A 169 22.44 -5.33 -13.12
CA ASN A 169 23.86 -4.92 -13.22
C ASN A 169 24.72 -5.51 -12.10
N ASP A 170 24.15 -5.89 -10.96
CA ASP A 170 24.87 -6.55 -9.86
C ASP A 170 25.22 -8.02 -10.18
N ILE A 171 24.66 -8.58 -11.28
CA ILE A 171 24.94 -9.95 -11.71
C ILE A 171 26.29 -10.04 -12.43
N ASP A 172 27.16 -10.92 -11.96
CA ASP A 172 28.41 -11.28 -12.64
C ASP A 172 28.13 -12.23 -13.80
N ALA A 173 27.91 -11.64 -14.99
CA ALA A 173 27.57 -12.40 -16.20
C ALA A 173 28.71 -13.35 -16.66
N GLU A 174 30.00 -13.00 -16.44
CA GLU A 174 31.15 -13.83 -16.81
C GLU A 174 31.22 -15.08 -15.91
N ALA A 175 31.00 -14.91 -14.62
CA ALA A 175 30.94 -16.04 -13.69
C ALA A 175 29.76 -16.99 -13.99
N LEU A 176 28.63 -16.46 -14.49
CA LEU A 176 27.46 -17.27 -14.85
C LEU A 176 27.65 -18.15 -16.10
N GLU A 177 28.58 -17.84 -16.98
CA GLU A 177 28.85 -18.70 -18.16
C GLU A 177 29.20 -20.18 -17.78
N ALA A 178 29.70 -20.37 -16.57
CA ALA A 178 29.96 -21.69 -16.01
C ALA A 178 28.69 -22.49 -15.62
N ASP A 179 27.54 -21.82 -15.48
CA ASP A 179 26.21 -22.40 -15.22
C ASP A 179 25.25 -22.01 -16.35
N THR A 180 25.18 -22.86 -17.37
CA THR A 180 24.38 -22.61 -18.58
C THR A 180 22.91 -22.31 -18.23
N ALA A 181 22.33 -22.95 -17.22
CA ALA A 181 20.92 -22.72 -16.85
C ALA A 181 20.69 -21.30 -16.31
N GLN A 182 21.61 -20.82 -15.47
CA GLN A 182 21.56 -19.46 -14.93
C GLN A 182 21.93 -18.41 -15.98
N TYR A 183 22.88 -18.71 -16.85
CA TYR A 183 23.25 -17.82 -17.93
C TYR A 183 22.10 -17.64 -18.94
N LEU A 184 21.33 -18.70 -19.23
CA LEU A 184 20.11 -18.61 -20.03
C LEU A 184 19.03 -17.74 -19.35
N ASN A 185 18.87 -17.89 -18.03
CA ASN A 185 17.98 -17.06 -17.22
C ASN A 185 18.36 -15.57 -17.30
N TYR A 186 19.65 -15.27 -17.17
CA TYR A 186 20.17 -13.91 -17.31
C TYR A 186 19.92 -13.34 -18.72
N LEU A 187 20.31 -14.06 -19.79
CA LEU A 187 20.12 -13.63 -21.18
C LEU A 187 18.65 -13.32 -21.49
N TYR A 188 17.75 -14.20 -21.04
CA TYR A 188 16.31 -14.01 -21.20
C TYR A 188 15.81 -12.75 -20.49
N ASN A 189 16.22 -12.52 -19.25
CA ASN A 189 15.77 -11.36 -18.48
C ASN A 189 16.32 -10.03 -19.03
N ILE A 190 17.48 -10.02 -19.64
CA ILE A 190 17.95 -8.83 -20.38
C ILE A 190 17.11 -8.62 -21.65
N GLY A 191 16.83 -9.68 -22.41
CA GLY A 191 16.13 -9.57 -23.70
C GLY A 191 14.61 -9.39 -23.59
N ALA A 192 13.98 -9.83 -22.50
CA ALA A 192 12.53 -9.74 -22.31
C ALA A 192 12.10 -8.82 -21.13
N GLY A 193 13.05 -8.38 -20.31
CA GLY A 193 12.80 -7.66 -19.07
C GLY A 193 12.86 -6.13 -19.16
N GLY A 194 12.95 -5.55 -20.37
CA GLY A 194 13.03 -4.09 -20.53
C GLY A 194 14.31 -3.47 -19.98
N ALA A 195 15.41 -4.23 -19.95
CA ALA A 195 16.69 -3.77 -19.42
C ALA A 195 17.44 -2.82 -20.36
N ILE A 196 17.06 -2.77 -21.63
CA ILE A 196 17.67 -1.89 -22.63
C ILE A 196 16.83 -0.62 -22.71
N VAL A 197 17.28 0.43 -22.03
CA VAL A 197 16.49 1.68 -21.85
C VAL A 197 16.99 2.85 -22.73
N SER A 198 18.07 2.68 -23.48
CA SER A 198 18.67 3.74 -24.29
C SER A 198 18.63 3.43 -25.78
N GLY A 199 18.19 4.38 -26.59
CA GLY A 199 18.10 4.27 -28.04
C GLY A 199 16.69 4.52 -28.60
N THR A 200 16.54 4.37 -29.90
CA THR A 200 15.24 4.35 -30.59
C THR A 200 14.52 3.04 -30.32
N ALA A 201 13.20 3.00 -30.48
CA ALA A 201 12.41 1.77 -30.30
C ALA A 201 12.93 0.61 -31.19
N GLU A 202 13.47 0.93 -32.38
CA GLU A 202 14.07 -0.05 -33.28
C GLU A 202 15.42 -0.57 -32.75
N GLU A 203 16.25 0.29 -32.19
CA GLU A 203 17.55 -0.09 -31.60
C GLU A 203 17.36 -0.91 -30.32
N ILE A 204 16.42 -0.52 -29.46
CA ILE A 204 16.03 -1.29 -28.27
C ILE A 204 15.54 -2.67 -28.69
N GLY A 205 14.57 -2.75 -29.62
CA GLY A 205 14.05 -4.00 -30.13
C GLY A 205 15.10 -4.89 -30.81
N GLN A 206 16.12 -4.32 -31.46
CA GLN A 206 17.23 -5.09 -32.00
C GLN A 206 18.11 -5.66 -30.89
N GLY A 207 18.44 -4.87 -29.86
CA GLY A 207 19.23 -5.35 -28.73
C GLY A 207 18.53 -6.47 -27.97
N GLU A 208 17.22 -6.31 -27.70
CA GLU A 208 16.40 -7.34 -27.06
C GLU A 208 16.35 -8.63 -27.91
N PHE A 209 16.14 -8.47 -29.22
CA PHE A 209 16.15 -9.60 -30.17
C PHE A 209 17.50 -10.34 -30.14
N ASP A 210 18.62 -9.65 -30.09
CA ASP A 210 19.94 -10.27 -30.09
C ASP A 210 20.18 -11.11 -28.81
N TYR A 211 19.77 -10.62 -27.64
CA TYR A 211 19.82 -11.37 -26.39
C TYR A 211 18.91 -12.60 -26.42
N LEU A 212 17.67 -12.45 -26.90
CA LEU A 212 16.70 -13.56 -27.02
C LEU A 212 17.18 -14.62 -28.02
N MET A 213 17.75 -14.22 -29.15
CA MET A 213 18.34 -15.15 -30.12
C MET A 213 19.53 -15.89 -29.53
N ARG A 214 20.42 -15.19 -28.80
CA ARG A 214 21.54 -15.84 -28.09
C ARG A 214 21.05 -16.84 -27.07
N CYS A 215 20.00 -16.50 -26.29
CA CYS A 215 19.34 -17.38 -25.33
C CYS A 215 18.78 -18.63 -26.08
N PHE A 216 18.01 -18.44 -27.14
CA PHE A 216 17.44 -19.52 -27.92
C PHE A 216 18.50 -20.48 -28.52
N MET A 217 19.50 -19.94 -29.18
CA MET A 217 20.57 -20.73 -29.81
C MET A 217 21.35 -21.53 -28.75
N LEU A 218 21.67 -20.90 -27.61
CA LEU A 218 22.37 -21.59 -26.53
C LEU A 218 21.49 -22.67 -25.88
N ALA A 219 20.19 -22.39 -25.73
CA ALA A 219 19.23 -23.36 -25.20
C ALA A 219 18.98 -24.57 -26.13
N CYS A 220 19.29 -24.42 -27.41
CA CYS A 220 19.25 -25.50 -28.39
C CYS A 220 20.58 -26.28 -28.48
N SER A 221 21.69 -25.74 -27.97
CA SER A 221 23.01 -26.33 -28.08
C SER A 221 23.22 -27.46 -27.06
N GLY A 222 23.86 -28.52 -27.44
CA GLY A 222 24.16 -29.67 -26.56
C GLY A 222 22.89 -30.38 -26.07
N THR A 223 22.75 -30.54 -24.76
CA THR A 223 21.50 -31.04 -24.15
C THR A 223 20.48 -29.91 -24.06
N PRO A 224 19.34 -30.01 -24.77
CA PRO A 224 18.42 -28.87 -24.87
C PRO A 224 17.78 -28.50 -23.55
N TYR A 225 17.43 -27.20 -23.43
CA TYR A 225 16.67 -26.61 -22.33
C TYR A 225 15.27 -26.17 -22.83
N PRO A 226 14.28 -27.09 -22.90
CA PRO A 226 12.96 -26.78 -23.45
C PRO A 226 12.28 -25.59 -22.85
N TYR A 227 12.47 -25.38 -21.54
CA TYR A 227 11.92 -24.22 -20.84
C TYR A 227 12.46 -22.89 -21.39
N TRP A 228 13.78 -22.78 -21.57
CA TRP A 228 14.40 -21.57 -22.09
C TRP A 228 14.19 -21.38 -23.58
N GLN A 229 14.10 -22.49 -24.35
CA GLN A 229 13.68 -22.42 -25.74
C GLN A 229 12.28 -21.80 -25.85
N ALA A 230 11.33 -22.28 -25.04
CA ALA A 230 9.96 -21.79 -25.03
C ALA A 230 9.87 -20.32 -24.63
N ASN A 231 10.58 -19.92 -23.55
CA ASN A 231 10.60 -18.51 -23.12
C ASN A 231 11.16 -17.59 -24.20
N ALA A 232 12.28 -17.94 -24.82
CA ALA A 232 12.87 -17.15 -25.89
C ALA A 232 11.94 -17.05 -27.11
N LEU A 233 11.31 -18.16 -27.53
CA LEU A 233 10.35 -18.17 -28.64
C LEU A 233 9.12 -17.32 -28.34
N GLN A 234 8.58 -17.40 -27.13
CA GLN A 234 7.45 -16.58 -26.74
C GLN A 234 7.80 -15.09 -26.79
N ALA A 235 8.93 -14.68 -26.19
CA ALA A 235 9.36 -13.29 -26.22
C ALA A 235 9.68 -12.80 -27.64
N LEU A 236 10.32 -13.61 -28.47
CA LEU A 236 10.53 -13.31 -29.90
C LEU A 236 9.20 -13.17 -30.65
N SER A 237 8.21 -13.99 -30.35
CA SER A 237 6.86 -13.84 -30.89
C SER A 237 6.26 -12.49 -30.53
N GLU A 238 6.36 -12.07 -29.27
CA GLU A 238 5.84 -10.78 -28.79
C GLU A 238 6.50 -9.60 -29.50
N HIS A 239 7.82 -9.63 -29.73
CA HIS A 239 8.54 -8.61 -30.50
C HIS A 239 8.09 -8.54 -31.97
N LEU A 240 7.75 -9.69 -32.57
CA LEU A 240 7.31 -9.79 -33.95
C LEU A 240 5.81 -9.49 -34.15
N GLN A 241 5.03 -9.22 -33.12
CA GLN A 241 3.63 -8.82 -33.24
C GLN A 241 3.48 -7.41 -33.83
N SER A 242 4.34 -6.45 -33.45
CA SER A 242 4.33 -5.10 -34.01
C SER A 242 4.74 -5.10 -35.47
N PRO A 243 3.91 -4.64 -36.43
CA PRO A 243 4.25 -4.67 -37.85
C PRO A 243 5.51 -3.86 -38.23
N SER A 244 5.75 -2.72 -37.58
CA SER A 244 6.92 -1.87 -37.82
C SER A 244 8.20 -2.55 -37.34
N LEU A 245 8.23 -3.01 -36.09
CA LEU A 245 9.38 -3.70 -35.50
C LEU A 245 9.65 -5.03 -36.22
N ARG A 246 8.60 -5.81 -36.54
CA ARG A 246 8.72 -7.04 -37.33
C ARG A 246 9.43 -6.82 -38.65
N SER A 247 9.01 -5.81 -39.42
CA SER A 247 9.60 -5.49 -40.71
C SER A 247 11.07 -5.08 -40.60
N TYR A 248 11.41 -4.36 -39.53
CA TYR A 248 12.78 -3.97 -39.21
C TYR A 248 13.64 -5.19 -38.83
N LEU A 249 13.19 -6.02 -37.88
CA LEU A 249 13.91 -7.19 -37.40
C LEU A 249 14.13 -8.24 -38.51
N ILE A 250 13.09 -8.52 -39.32
CA ILE A 250 13.22 -9.49 -40.44
C ILE A 250 14.24 -9.01 -41.47
N ARG A 251 14.25 -7.70 -41.80
CA ARG A 251 15.20 -7.17 -42.77
C ARG A 251 16.65 -7.26 -42.30
N ASN A 252 16.88 -6.94 -41.01
CA ASN A 252 18.22 -6.86 -40.46
C ASN A 252 18.77 -8.23 -40.00
N ASN A 253 17.91 -9.20 -39.67
CA ASN A 253 18.29 -10.48 -39.07
C ASN A 253 17.92 -11.69 -39.94
N ARG A 254 18.01 -11.59 -41.25
CA ARG A 254 17.61 -12.66 -42.20
C ARG A 254 18.12 -14.06 -41.85
N PRO A 255 19.41 -14.28 -41.46
CA PRO A 255 19.90 -15.59 -41.08
C PRO A 255 19.20 -16.16 -39.85
N SER A 256 19.04 -15.33 -38.79
CA SER A 256 18.37 -15.71 -37.54
C SER A 256 16.89 -15.98 -37.75
N ILE A 257 16.21 -15.15 -38.54
CA ILE A 257 14.81 -15.36 -38.92
C ILE A 257 14.64 -16.66 -39.74
N LYS A 258 15.53 -16.96 -40.70
CA LYS A 258 15.51 -18.22 -41.46
C LYS A 258 15.69 -19.42 -40.52
N TYR A 259 16.49 -19.30 -39.48
CA TYR A 259 16.71 -20.35 -38.50
C TYR A 259 15.47 -20.54 -37.60
N LEU A 260 14.78 -19.48 -37.25
CA LEU A 260 13.53 -19.55 -36.47
C LEU A 260 12.34 -20.06 -37.30
N ASN A 261 12.25 -19.66 -38.59
CA ASN A 261 11.13 -19.99 -39.47
C ASN A 261 11.36 -21.35 -40.16
N ILE A 262 11.42 -22.41 -39.34
CA ILE A 262 11.63 -23.77 -39.84
C ILE A 262 10.48 -24.21 -40.75
N ASP A 263 9.25 -23.84 -40.43
CA ASP A 263 8.01 -24.20 -41.12
C ASP A 263 7.77 -23.37 -42.40
N GLN A 264 8.66 -22.41 -42.68
CA GLN A 264 8.59 -21.52 -43.85
C GLN A 264 7.25 -20.75 -43.97
N VAL A 265 6.69 -20.37 -42.84
CA VAL A 265 5.45 -19.59 -42.81
C VAL A 265 5.69 -18.15 -43.30
N PRO A 266 4.67 -17.47 -43.84
CA PRO A 266 4.77 -16.06 -44.20
C PRO A 266 5.17 -15.18 -43.02
N ASP A 267 5.89 -14.10 -43.28
CA ASP A 267 6.38 -13.15 -42.25
C ASP A 267 5.27 -12.64 -41.33
N SER A 268 4.06 -12.50 -41.86
CA SER A 268 2.88 -12.07 -41.09
C SER A 268 2.41 -13.09 -40.05
N LEU A 269 2.66 -14.37 -40.25
CA LEU A 269 2.26 -15.50 -39.39
C LEU A 269 3.43 -15.98 -38.53
N LEU A 270 4.63 -15.47 -38.70
CA LEU A 270 5.83 -15.95 -37.99
C LEU A 270 5.65 -15.82 -36.47
N ALA A 271 5.12 -14.69 -35.98
CA ALA A 271 4.85 -14.50 -34.55
C ALA A 271 3.95 -15.59 -33.99
N GLY A 272 2.85 -15.94 -34.69
CA GLY A 272 1.93 -17.00 -34.28
C GLY A 272 2.58 -18.37 -34.27
N ASN A 273 3.42 -18.66 -35.26
CA ASN A 273 4.15 -19.92 -35.33
C ASN A 273 5.12 -20.07 -34.14
N LEU A 274 5.89 -19.02 -33.79
CA LEU A 274 6.79 -19.05 -32.66
C LEU A 274 6.02 -19.18 -31.33
N ALA A 275 4.87 -18.51 -31.17
CA ALA A 275 4.00 -18.65 -30.01
C ALA A 275 3.47 -20.11 -29.88
N GLN A 276 3.07 -20.72 -30.98
CA GLN A 276 2.61 -22.12 -30.99
C GLN A 276 3.74 -23.09 -30.61
N MET A 277 4.95 -22.88 -31.14
CA MET A 277 6.12 -23.67 -30.75
C MET A 277 6.42 -23.50 -29.24
N ALA A 278 6.38 -22.29 -28.72
CA ALA A 278 6.57 -22.05 -27.30
C ALA A 278 5.51 -22.73 -26.43
N LEU A 279 4.23 -22.67 -26.83
CA LEU A 279 3.13 -23.35 -26.15
C LEU A 279 3.33 -24.87 -26.10
N ASN A 280 3.75 -25.48 -27.22
CA ASN A 280 4.02 -26.92 -27.29
C ASN A 280 5.16 -27.34 -26.36
N LEU A 281 6.22 -26.53 -26.28
CA LEU A 281 7.35 -26.77 -25.38
C LEU A 281 6.95 -26.60 -23.91
N PHE A 282 6.24 -25.55 -23.53
CA PHE A 282 5.78 -25.34 -22.16
C PHE A 282 4.81 -26.44 -21.72
N SER A 283 3.89 -26.84 -22.59
CA SER A 283 2.93 -27.91 -22.29
C SER A 283 3.65 -29.25 -22.08
N SER A 284 4.66 -29.57 -22.89
CA SER A 284 5.47 -30.76 -22.74
C SER A 284 6.39 -30.74 -21.52
N TYR A 285 6.90 -29.54 -21.14
CA TYR A 285 7.71 -29.32 -19.95
C TYR A 285 6.87 -29.41 -18.67
N GLY A 286 5.61 -28.95 -18.72
CA GLY A 286 4.62 -29.04 -17.65
C GLY A 286 4.59 -27.84 -16.68
N ASP A 287 5.06 -26.65 -17.09
CA ASP A 287 4.89 -25.42 -16.34
C ASP A 287 3.50 -24.84 -16.62
N VAL A 288 2.63 -24.85 -15.61
CA VAL A 288 1.24 -24.42 -15.73
C VAL A 288 1.11 -22.92 -15.98
N TYR A 289 1.93 -22.12 -15.28
CA TYR A 289 1.89 -20.65 -15.40
C TYR A 289 2.34 -20.19 -16.78
N GLN A 290 3.47 -20.72 -17.25
CA GLN A 290 4.02 -20.36 -18.55
C GLN A 290 3.16 -20.89 -19.70
N THR A 291 2.56 -22.08 -19.57
CA THR A 291 1.60 -22.60 -20.55
C THR A 291 0.41 -21.67 -20.74
N ALA A 292 -0.18 -21.16 -19.62
CA ALA A 292 -1.27 -20.21 -19.71
C ALA A 292 -0.82 -18.85 -20.31
N GLY A 293 0.41 -18.41 -19.99
CA GLY A 293 1.03 -17.24 -20.61
C GLY A 293 1.22 -17.40 -22.13
N ALA A 294 1.67 -18.57 -22.57
CA ALA A 294 1.86 -18.87 -23.99
C ALA A 294 0.53 -18.94 -24.76
N TYR A 295 -0.53 -19.49 -24.17
CA TYR A 295 -1.89 -19.41 -24.73
C TYR A 295 -2.33 -17.96 -24.93
N ARG A 296 -2.06 -17.08 -23.95
CA ARG A 296 -2.37 -15.64 -24.07
C ARG A 296 -1.59 -15.01 -25.23
N THR A 297 -0.28 -15.25 -25.35
CA THR A 297 0.53 -14.72 -26.44
C THR A 297 0.04 -15.24 -27.78
N LEU A 298 -0.33 -16.50 -27.90
CA LEU A 298 -0.90 -17.09 -29.11
C LEU A 298 -2.25 -16.46 -29.46
N ALA A 299 -3.12 -16.21 -28.47
CA ALA A 299 -4.38 -15.51 -28.68
C ALA A 299 -4.16 -14.08 -29.24
N GLU A 300 -3.11 -13.37 -28.79
CA GLU A 300 -2.75 -12.07 -29.35
C GLU A 300 -2.32 -12.16 -30.82
N CYS A 301 -1.67 -13.25 -31.21
CA CYS A 301 -1.31 -13.50 -32.61
C CYS A 301 -2.56 -13.79 -33.47
N TYR A 302 -3.53 -14.56 -32.95
CA TYR A 302 -4.83 -14.77 -33.63
C TYR A 302 -5.64 -13.48 -33.72
N TRP A 303 -5.65 -12.68 -32.67
CA TRP A 303 -6.24 -11.34 -32.68
C TRP A 303 -5.66 -10.46 -33.80
N ALA A 304 -4.35 -10.51 -34.02
CA ALA A 304 -3.67 -9.67 -35.04
C ALA A 304 -4.04 -10.04 -36.48
N ILE A 305 -4.64 -11.20 -36.71
CA ILE A 305 -5.14 -11.67 -38.01
C ILE A 305 -6.67 -11.76 -38.06
N ASP A 306 -7.37 -11.11 -37.11
CA ASP A 306 -8.84 -11.05 -36.97
C ASP A 306 -9.51 -12.43 -36.76
N ASP A 307 -8.77 -13.46 -36.36
CA ASP A 307 -9.31 -14.75 -35.95
C ASP A 307 -9.70 -14.75 -34.48
N TYR A 308 -10.80 -14.08 -34.17
CA TYR A 308 -11.28 -13.91 -32.79
C TYR A 308 -11.77 -15.22 -32.15
N ARG A 309 -12.21 -16.22 -32.95
CA ARG A 309 -12.64 -17.52 -32.43
C ARG A 309 -11.48 -18.34 -31.91
N SER A 310 -10.38 -18.42 -32.64
CA SER A 310 -9.18 -19.10 -32.18
C SER A 310 -8.53 -18.35 -31.00
N ALA A 311 -8.62 -17.02 -30.98
CA ALA A 311 -8.19 -16.24 -29.82
C ALA A 311 -9.04 -16.52 -28.56
N GLU A 312 -10.38 -16.64 -28.72
CA GLU A 312 -11.28 -17.03 -27.64
C GLU A 312 -10.91 -18.41 -27.07
N ASP A 313 -10.76 -19.41 -27.96
CA ASP A 313 -10.42 -20.78 -27.58
C ASP A 313 -9.09 -20.83 -26.79
N CYS A 314 -8.05 -20.14 -27.27
CA CYS A 314 -6.75 -20.07 -26.57
C CYS A 314 -6.89 -19.46 -25.17
N LEU A 315 -7.62 -18.37 -25.02
CA LEU A 315 -7.81 -17.70 -23.73
C LEU A 315 -8.66 -18.53 -22.76
N ASN A 316 -9.66 -19.23 -23.27
CA ASN A 316 -10.46 -20.17 -22.49
C ASN A 316 -9.62 -21.38 -22.02
N HIS A 317 -8.73 -21.92 -22.86
CA HIS A 317 -7.77 -22.93 -22.45
C HIS A 317 -6.84 -22.39 -21.36
N ALA A 318 -6.32 -21.17 -21.49
CA ALA A 318 -5.47 -20.54 -20.48
C ALA A 318 -6.13 -20.49 -19.09
N LEU A 319 -7.44 -20.22 -19.00
CA LEU A 319 -8.16 -20.11 -17.73
C LEU A 319 -8.67 -21.45 -17.18
N ASN A 320 -9.03 -22.39 -18.04
CA ASN A 320 -9.86 -23.53 -17.63
C ASN A 320 -9.11 -24.86 -17.61
N ASP A 321 -8.02 -25.04 -18.37
CA ASP A 321 -7.29 -26.30 -18.44
C ASP A 321 -6.70 -26.71 -17.10
N ASN A 322 -6.30 -25.71 -16.30
CA ASN A 322 -5.79 -25.97 -14.96
C ASN A 322 -6.40 -25.02 -13.93
N LYS A 323 -7.20 -25.59 -13.01
CA LYS A 323 -7.86 -24.79 -11.95
C LYS A 323 -6.91 -24.01 -11.02
N ARG A 324 -5.63 -24.43 -10.97
CA ARG A 324 -4.59 -23.78 -10.15
C ARG A 324 -4.23 -22.39 -10.65
N ILE A 325 -4.53 -22.06 -11.92
CA ILE A 325 -4.25 -20.75 -12.51
C ILE A 325 -4.88 -19.60 -11.72
N LYS A 326 -6.00 -19.86 -11.01
CA LYS A 326 -6.69 -18.90 -10.15
C LYS A 326 -5.82 -18.39 -8.99
N ALA A 327 -4.74 -19.08 -8.66
CA ALA A 327 -3.76 -18.64 -7.67
C ALA A 327 -2.76 -17.61 -8.19
N ALA A 328 -2.83 -17.24 -9.49
CA ALA A 328 -2.02 -16.19 -10.11
C ALA A 328 -2.92 -15.03 -10.59
N PRO A 329 -3.35 -14.14 -9.68
CA PRO A 329 -4.37 -13.14 -9.99
C PRO A 329 -3.97 -12.16 -11.09
N ASP A 330 -2.67 -11.81 -11.21
CA ASP A 330 -2.20 -10.90 -12.27
C ASP A 330 -2.29 -11.54 -13.66
N LEU A 331 -1.97 -12.82 -13.78
CA LEU A 331 -2.10 -13.54 -15.04
C LEU A 331 -3.58 -13.71 -15.43
N VAL A 332 -4.44 -14.06 -14.45
CA VAL A 332 -5.89 -14.15 -14.67
C VAL A 332 -6.47 -12.81 -15.10
N ALA A 333 -6.02 -11.70 -14.50
CA ALA A 333 -6.45 -10.36 -14.88
C ALA A 333 -6.05 -10.04 -16.33
N SER A 334 -4.82 -10.36 -16.74
CA SER A 334 -4.37 -10.12 -18.12
C SER A 334 -5.14 -10.95 -19.16
N ILE A 335 -5.47 -12.21 -18.83
CA ILE A 335 -6.29 -13.06 -19.68
C ILE A 335 -7.73 -12.54 -19.77
N ALA A 336 -8.32 -12.11 -18.63
CA ALA A 336 -9.66 -11.54 -18.60
C ALA A 336 -9.77 -10.24 -19.42
N GLU A 337 -8.74 -9.39 -19.41
CA GLU A 337 -8.68 -8.20 -20.26
C GLU A 337 -8.73 -8.59 -21.76
N ARG A 338 -8.00 -9.61 -22.16
CA ARG A 338 -8.00 -10.07 -23.54
C ARG A 338 -9.34 -10.73 -23.93
N LEU A 339 -9.95 -11.54 -23.05
CA LEU A 339 -11.27 -12.12 -23.28
C LEU A 339 -12.35 -11.05 -23.43
N CYS A 340 -12.29 -9.98 -22.64
CA CYS A 340 -13.20 -8.85 -22.79
C CYS A 340 -13.14 -8.26 -24.21
N LEU A 341 -11.94 -8.08 -24.78
CA LEU A 341 -11.76 -7.59 -26.14
C LEU A 341 -12.29 -8.59 -27.18
N VAL A 342 -11.93 -9.87 -27.04
CA VAL A 342 -12.32 -10.92 -27.96
C VAL A 342 -13.83 -11.11 -28.00
N TYR A 343 -14.50 -11.17 -26.84
CA TYR A 343 -15.96 -11.26 -26.78
C TYR A 343 -16.64 -10.02 -27.35
N SER A 344 -16.06 -8.85 -27.18
CA SER A 344 -16.57 -7.66 -27.85
C SER A 344 -16.42 -7.75 -29.37
N ALA A 345 -15.31 -8.27 -29.89
CA ALA A 345 -15.08 -8.42 -31.33
C ALA A 345 -16.03 -9.43 -32.01
N ILE A 346 -16.56 -10.38 -31.28
CA ILE A 346 -17.56 -11.34 -31.76
C ILE A 346 -18.99 -10.95 -31.38
N ASP A 347 -19.21 -9.69 -30.96
CA ASP A 347 -20.51 -9.11 -30.57
C ASP A 347 -21.18 -9.79 -29.37
N ASP A 348 -20.42 -10.51 -28.54
CA ASP A 348 -20.93 -11.09 -27.28
C ASP A 348 -20.72 -10.13 -26.10
N LYS A 349 -21.59 -9.13 -26.04
CA LYS A 349 -21.54 -8.10 -25.00
C LYS A 349 -21.65 -8.65 -23.56
N PRO A 350 -22.55 -9.62 -23.23
CA PRO A 350 -22.64 -10.15 -21.87
C PRO A 350 -21.32 -10.73 -21.34
N HIS A 351 -20.62 -11.52 -22.13
CA HIS A 351 -19.32 -12.09 -21.75
C HIS A 351 -18.21 -11.02 -21.74
N SER A 352 -18.24 -10.08 -22.69
CA SER A 352 -17.30 -8.96 -22.70
C SER A 352 -17.40 -8.14 -21.41
N ASP A 353 -18.59 -7.75 -21.00
CA ASP A 353 -18.85 -7.01 -19.75
C ASP A 353 -18.44 -7.83 -18.51
N PHE A 354 -18.70 -9.15 -18.51
CA PHE A 354 -18.31 -10.05 -17.43
C PHE A 354 -16.78 -10.07 -17.22
N TYR A 355 -16.03 -10.30 -18.30
CA TYR A 355 -14.55 -10.38 -18.21
C TYR A 355 -13.92 -9.02 -17.95
N ARG A 356 -14.52 -7.92 -18.46
CA ARG A 356 -14.08 -6.57 -18.13
C ARG A 356 -14.22 -6.28 -16.63
N ASN A 357 -15.34 -6.63 -16.05
CA ASN A 357 -15.55 -6.45 -14.61
C ASN A 357 -14.61 -7.33 -13.78
N MET A 358 -14.40 -8.57 -14.18
CA MET A 358 -13.45 -9.47 -13.55
C MET A 358 -12.01 -8.91 -13.60
N TYR A 359 -11.59 -8.36 -14.73
CA TYR A 359 -10.32 -7.68 -14.88
C TYR A 359 -10.19 -6.50 -13.91
N LEU A 360 -11.21 -5.62 -13.87
CA LEU A 360 -11.20 -4.45 -12.99
C LEU A 360 -11.17 -4.84 -11.50
N ASP A 361 -11.91 -5.87 -11.09
CA ASP A 361 -11.92 -6.37 -9.71
C ASP A 361 -10.57 -6.97 -9.30
N LEU A 362 -9.93 -7.73 -10.18
CA LEU A 362 -8.60 -8.28 -9.94
C LEU A 362 -7.56 -7.17 -9.88
N GLN A 363 -7.63 -6.21 -10.80
CA GLN A 363 -6.77 -5.03 -10.79
C GLN A 363 -6.93 -4.23 -9.48
N GLU A 364 -8.11 -4.07 -8.94
CA GLU A 364 -8.32 -3.40 -7.66
C GLU A 364 -7.69 -4.17 -6.49
N ARG A 365 -7.85 -5.50 -6.46
CA ARG A 365 -7.29 -6.35 -5.39
C ARG A 365 -5.77 -6.40 -5.38
N THR A 366 -5.16 -6.65 -6.54
CA THR A 366 -3.70 -6.81 -6.64
C THR A 366 -2.95 -5.49 -6.54
N ARG A 367 -3.61 -4.40 -6.76
CA ARG A 367 -3.08 -3.07 -6.94
C ARG A 367 -2.92 -2.27 -5.65
N GLN A 368 -3.90 -2.34 -4.73
CA GLN A 368 -3.79 -1.71 -3.41
C GLN A 368 -2.55 -2.20 -2.67
N ASP A 369 -2.18 -3.44 -2.93
CA ASP A 369 -1.06 -4.09 -2.28
C ASP A 369 0.31 -3.71 -2.90
N LYS A 370 0.45 -3.64 -4.23
CA LYS A 370 1.77 -3.51 -4.88
C LYS A 370 2.56 -2.25 -4.52
N GLN A 371 1.92 -1.09 -4.58
CA GLN A 371 2.60 0.18 -4.30
C GLN A 371 2.59 0.52 -2.80
N LEU A 372 1.50 0.19 -2.09
CA LEU A 372 1.39 0.42 -0.65
C LEU A 372 2.36 -0.46 0.13
N GLU A 373 2.50 -1.72 -0.26
CA GLU A 373 3.38 -2.67 0.43
C GLU A 373 4.86 -2.44 0.12
N ALA A 374 5.19 -2.09 -1.13
CA ALA A 374 6.54 -1.66 -1.50
C ALA A 374 7.00 -0.46 -0.67
N ARG A 375 6.12 0.51 -0.47
CA ARG A 375 6.38 1.71 0.34
C ARG A 375 6.33 1.42 1.84
N ALA A 376 5.46 0.53 2.31
CA ALA A 376 5.37 0.14 3.71
C ALA A 376 6.62 -0.62 4.20
N ALA A 377 7.20 -1.47 3.36
CA ALA A 377 8.44 -2.18 3.71
C ALA A 377 9.64 -1.23 3.88
N VAL A 378 9.73 -0.18 3.02
CA VAL A 378 10.72 0.89 3.19
C VAL A 378 10.47 1.70 4.47
N LEU A 379 9.19 1.88 4.85
CA LEU A 379 8.78 2.64 6.02
C LEU A 379 9.00 1.89 7.33
N ASP A 380 8.76 0.59 7.38
CA ASP A 380 8.99 -0.24 8.57
C ASP A 380 10.48 -0.28 8.95
N ASN A 381 11.39 -0.39 7.98
CA ASN A 381 12.82 -0.30 8.22
C ASN A 381 13.26 1.07 8.77
N ASN A 382 12.65 2.13 8.26
CA ASN A 382 12.91 3.48 8.76
C ASN A 382 12.31 3.75 10.14
N ALA A 383 11.18 3.15 10.49
CA ALA A 383 10.56 3.27 11.80
C ALA A 383 11.44 2.63 12.91
N VAL A 384 12.05 1.49 12.65
CA VAL A 384 12.98 0.84 13.60
C VAL A 384 14.21 1.72 13.86
N LEU A 385 14.81 2.28 12.79
CA LEU A 385 15.95 3.22 12.93
C LEU A 385 15.55 4.49 13.69
N LEU A 386 14.36 5.04 13.43
CA LEU A 386 13.86 6.21 14.14
C LEU A 386 13.64 5.93 15.62
N ASN A 387 13.12 4.76 15.99
CA ASN A 387 12.94 4.35 17.38
C ASN A 387 14.28 4.22 18.11
N TRP A 388 15.33 3.69 17.46
CA TRP A 388 16.68 3.65 18.02
C TRP A 388 17.28 5.04 18.19
N MET A 389 17.02 5.98 17.27
CA MET A 389 17.44 7.37 17.40
C MET A 389 16.73 8.07 18.57
N ILE A 390 15.42 7.88 18.72
CA ILE A 390 14.66 8.43 19.85
C ILE A 390 15.19 7.86 21.17
N ALA A 391 15.41 6.55 21.25
CA ALA A 391 15.97 5.91 22.43
C ALA A 391 17.37 6.46 22.79
N SER A 392 18.22 6.72 21.79
CA SER A 392 19.55 7.29 22.00
C SER A 392 19.50 8.75 22.52
N VAL A 393 18.56 9.55 22.00
CA VAL A 393 18.33 10.93 22.46
C VAL A 393 17.82 10.94 23.90
N ILE A 394 16.86 10.07 24.23
CA ILE A 394 16.35 9.92 25.61
C ILE A 394 17.47 9.46 26.54
N GLY A 395 18.26 8.48 26.12
CA GLY A 395 19.43 8.02 26.89
C GLY A 395 20.43 9.13 27.17
N MET A 396 20.66 10.00 26.19
CA MET A 396 21.57 11.14 26.36
C MET A 396 21.00 12.21 27.29
N ILE A 397 19.70 12.52 27.21
CA ILE A 397 19.03 13.45 28.15
C ILE A 397 19.15 12.92 29.58
N VAL A 398 18.90 11.62 29.78
CA VAL A 398 19.07 10.96 31.09
C VAL A 398 20.51 11.07 31.58
N LEU A 399 21.51 10.85 30.70
CA LEU A 399 22.92 10.97 31.02
C LEU A 399 23.29 12.42 31.44
N VAL A 400 22.79 13.40 30.68
CA VAL A 400 23.02 14.82 31.01
C VAL A 400 22.40 15.18 32.37
N VAL A 401 21.16 14.78 32.62
CA VAL A 401 20.47 14.98 33.90
C VAL A 401 21.24 14.28 35.05
N PHE A 402 21.72 13.06 34.82
CA PHE A 402 22.51 12.33 35.78
C PHE A 402 23.87 13.02 36.09
N LEU A 403 24.53 13.52 35.06
CA LEU A 403 25.78 14.28 35.23
C LEU A 403 25.57 15.62 35.99
N LEU A 404 24.44 16.31 35.68
CA LEU A 404 24.05 17.51 36.41
C LEU A 404 23.71 17.21 37.89
N TYR A 405 23.02 16.07 38.13
CA TYR A 405 22.77 15.60 39.50
C TYR A 405 24.06 15.24 40.26
N LEU A 406 25.00 14.53 39.63
CA LEU A 406 26.32 14.25 40.22
C LEU A 406 27.07 15.53 40.51
N PHE A 407 27.02 16.49 39.58
CA PHE A 407 27.67 17.80 39.78
C PHE A 407 27.03 18.57 40.98
N ASP A 408 25.71 18.61 41.08
CA ASP A 408 25.01 19.26 42.21
C ASP A 408 25.30 18.52 43.53
N ARG A 409 25.34 17.16 43.52
CA ARG A 409 25.74 16.35 44.67
C ARG A 409 27.18 16.64 45.13
N MET A 410 28.11 16.71 44.16
CA MET A 410 29.51 17.05 44.47
C MET A 410 29.65 18.49 44.96
N ARG A 411 28.88 19.43 44.40
CA ARG A 411 28.80 20.84 44.84
C ARG A 411 28.31 20.91 46.28
N ARG A 412 27.26 20.20 46.67
CA ARG A 412 26.73 20.18 48.06
C ARG A 412 27.71 19.55 49.04
N ARG A 413 28.48 18.53 48.66
CA ARG A 413 29.52 17.92 49.48
C ARG A 413 30.69 18.86 49.77
N ASN A 414 31.04 19.74 48.84
CA ASN A 414 32.13 20.74 49.01
C ASN A 414 31.73 21.98 49.77
N VAL A 415 30.45 22.32 49.89
CA VAL A 415 29.90 23.46 50.61
C VAL A 415 29.84 23.21 52.13
N HIS A 416 29.99 21.98 52.61
CA HIS A 416 29.98 21.67 54.07
C HIS A 416 31.32 21.89 54.81
N ARG A 417 32.33 22.53 54.20
CA ARG A 417 33.49 23.04 54.91
C ARG A 417 33.43 24.56 55.01
N GLY A 418 32.76 24.98 56.06
CA GLY A 418 32.84 26.20 56.85
C GLY A 418 33.19 27.53 56.18
N SER A 419 32.24 28.45 56.29
CA SER A 419 32.49 29.93 56.48
C SER A 419 32.78 30.79 55.23
N ILE A 420 31.99 30.61 54.16
CA ILE A 420 31.94 31.63 53.08
C ILE A 420 30.62 32.44 53.14
N THR A 421 29.66 32.04 53.95
CA THR A 421 28.32 32.61 53.97
C THR A 421 28.25 34.05 54.54
N LYS A 422 29.24 34.48 55.33
CA LYS A 422 29.25 35.87 55.84
C LYS A 422 29.95 36.87 54.90
N LEU A 423 30.68 36.42 53.91
CA LEU A 423 31.31 37.30 52.90
C LEU A 423 30.46 37.48 51.65
N LEU A 424 29.30 36.80 51.55
CA LEU A 424 28.40 36.82 50.39
C LEU A 424 27.06 37.57 50.60
N GLU A 425 26.86 38.18 51.76
CA GLU A 425 25.66 38.96 52.04
C GLU A 425 25.42 40.13 51.08
N PRO A 426 26.45 40.88 50.60
CA PRO A 426 26.28 41.92 49.58
C PRO A 426 25.94 41.34 48.19
N LEU A 427 26.41 40.13 47.91
CA LEU A 427 26.15 39.44 46.60
C LEU A 427 24.74 38.87 46.52
N GLN A 428 24.14 38.57 47.66
CA GLN A 428 22.75 38.07 47.74
C GLN A 428 21.75 39.18 47.46
N GLN A 429 21.99 40.41 47.93
CA GLN A 429 21.14 41.56 47.61
C GLN A 429 21.18 41.94 46.13
N TRP A 430 22.34 41.80 45.46
CA TRP A 430 22.43 42.01 44.01
C TRP A 430 21.75 40.90 43.19
N LYS A 431 21.73 39.67 43.68
CA LYS A 431 21.06 38.53 43.07
C LYS A 431 19.54 38.71 43.08
N ASP A 432 18.97 39.26 44.17
CA ASP A 432 17.55 39.47 44.30
C ASP A 432 17.04 40.62 43.39
N SER A 433 17.87 41.65 43.17
CA SER A 433 17.58 42.73 42.21
C SER A 433 17.61 42.23 40.73
N ASN A 434 18.55 41.32 40.40
CA ASN A 434 18.57 40.72 39.05
C ASN A 434 17.47 39.70 38.81
N ALA A 435 16.97 39.01 39.86
CA ALA A 435 15.85 38.10 39.76
C ALA A 435 14.54 38.81 39.36
N GLN A 436 14.36 40.03 39.84
CA GLN A 436 13.22 40.88 39.45
C GLN A 436 13.25 41.26 37.97
N HIS A 437 14.45 41.57 37.43
CA HIS A 437 14.60 41.91 36.00
C HIS A 437 14.38 40.72 35.07
N ILE A 438 14.75 39.51 35.52
CA ILE A 438 14.48 38.27 34.79
C ILE A 438 13.00 37.91 34.77
N SER A 439 12.26 38.25 35.88
CA SER A 439 10.80 38.06 35.93
C SER A 439 10.08 38.92 34.88
N GLU A 440 10.45 40.20 34.75
CA GLU A 440 9.87 41.11 33.75
C GLU A 440 10.16 40.68 32.30
N LEU A 441 11.31 40.02 32.05
CA LEU A 441 11.62 39.47 30.71
C LEU A 441 10.87 38.16 30.42
N ASN A 442 10.58 37.36 31.43
CA ASN A 442 9.78 36.15 31.30
C ASN A 442 8.29 36.46 31.03
N ASP A 443 7.74 37.49 31.68
CA ASP A 443 6.35 37.93 31.42
C ASP A 443 6.18 38.41 29.96
N ARG A 444 7.17 39.13 29.43
CA ARG A 444 7.20 39.51 28.01
C ARG A 444 7.30 38.33 27.05
N LYS A 445 7.97 37.26 27.46
CA LYS A 445 8.11 36.04 26.66
C LYS A 445 6.78 35.29 26.62
N GLU A 446 6.06 35.22 27.73
CA GLU A 446 4.74 34.59 27.81
C GLU A 446 3.73 35.29 26.90
N ASP A 447 3.71 36.65 26.86
CA ASP A 447 2.85 37.42 25.96
C ASP A 447 3.10 37.10 24.47
N ILE A 448 4.37 36.91 24.05
CA ILE A 448 4.74 36.56 22.68
C ILE A 448 4.37 35.09 22.36
N GLU A 449 4.48 34.17 23.32
CA GLU A 449 4.06 32.78 23.17
C GLU A 449 2.55 32.63 23.04
N GLU A 450 1.78 33.47 23.73
CA GLU A 450 0.33 33.51 23.63
C GLU A 450 -0.14 34.07 22.25
N GLU A 451 0.51 35.10 21.72
CA GLU A 451 0.26 35.63 20.39
C GLU A 451 0.59 34.62 19.26
N LEU A 452 1.66 33.83 19.44
CA LEU A 452 2.02 32.73 18.56
C LEU A 452 0.98 31.59 18.59
N GLN A 453 0.49 31.25 19.78
CA GLN A 453 -0.55 30.24 19.97
C GLN A 453 -1.87 30.65 19.32
N MET A 454 -2.28 31.92 19.46
CA MET A 454 -3.47 32.47 18.80
C MET A 454 -3.36 32.42 17.27
N THR A 455 -2.20 32.75 16.72
CA THR A 455 -1.96 32.69 15.26
C THR A 455 -2.01 31.27 14.74
N LEU A 456 -1.44 30.32 15.47
CA LEU A 456 -1.51 28.88 15.15
C LEU A 456 -2.94 28.32 15.25
N PHE A 457 -3.74 28.84 16.18
CA PHE A 457 -5.17 28.49 16.33
C PHE A 457 -5.98 28.95 15.12
N HIS A 458 -5.80 30.16 14.62
CA HIS A 458 -6.46 30.71 13.44
C HIS A 458 -6.08 29.93 12.15
N VAL A 459 -4.82 29.52 12.00
CA VAL A 459 -4.37 28.68 10.88
C VAL A 459 -5.01 27.28 10.94
N ARG A 460 -5.23 26.74 12.15
CA ARG A 460 -5.85 25.43 12.38
C ARG A 460 -7.36 25.43 12.09
N ASP A 461 -8.06 26.51 12.39
CA ASP A 461 -9.51 26.65 12.17
C ASP A 461 -9.86 26.82 10.69
N ASN A 462 -9.08 27.58 9.94
CA ASN A 462 -9.22 27.71 8.50
C ASN A 462 -9.04 26.36 7.78
N LYS A 463 -8.13 25.51 8.24
CA LYS A 463 -7.87 24.18 7.70
C LYS A 463 -9.05 23.22 7.88
N LYS A 464 -9.78 23.34 9.00
CA LYS A 464 -10.96 22.52 9.32
C LYS A 464 -12.16 22.85 8.41
N ARG A 465 -12.35 24.11 8.07
CA ARG A 465 -13.47 24.60 7.23
C ARG A 465 -13.39 24.10 5.79
N HIS A 466 -12.21 23.90 5.24
CA HIS A 466 -12.03 23.44 3.86
C HIS A 466 -12.35 21.94 3.65
N LEU A 467 -12.13 21.08 4.65
CA LEU A 467 -12.54 19.66 4.60
C LEU A 467 -14.08 19.52 4.63
N GLU A 468 -14.74 20.38 5.42
CA GLU A 468 -16.21 20.43 5.48
C GLU A 468 -16.84 20.80 4.13
N GLN A 469 -16.20 21.61 3.32
CA GLN A 469 -16.76 22.08 2.05
C GLN A 469 -16.76 20.99 0.95
N ARG A 470 -15.70 20.14 0.87
CA ARG A 470 -15.69 19.00 -0.08
C ARG A 470 -16.70 17.92 0.29
N ALA A 471 -16.88 17.68 1.59
CA ALA A 471 -17.94 16.79 2.06
C ALA A 471 -19.33 17.33 1.69
N LYS A 472 -19.51 18.67 1.76
CA LYS A 472 -20.77 19.34 1.41
C LYS A 472 -21.10 19.25 -0.09
N VAL A 473 -20.12 19.27 -0.99
CA VAL A 473 -20.37 19.13 -2.44
C VAL A 473 -20.80 17.70 -2.82
N ALA A 474 -20.13 16.67 -2.25
CA ALA A 474 -20.59 15.29 -2.41
C ALA A 474 -21.97 15.05 -1.81
N LEU A 475 -22.31 15.80 -0.77
CA LEU A 475 -23.60 15.80 -0.08
C LEU A 475 -24.71 16.40 -0.95
N VAL A 476 -24.43 17.52 -1.62
CA VAL A 476 -25.38 18.18 -2.49
C VAL A 476 -25.82 17.28 -3.63
N ASN A 477 -24.88 16.61 -4.29
CA ASN A 477 -25.19 15.73 -5.43
C ASN A 477 -26.00 14.48 -5.05
N SER A 478 -25.87 13.99 -3.82
CA SER A 478 -26.67 12.83 -3.34
C SER A 478 -28.06 13.23 -2.81
N ILE A 479 -28.24 14.49 -2.47
CA ILE A 479 -29.50 15.01 -1.92
C ILE A 479 -30.37 15.64 -3.02
N THR A 480 -29.80 16.11 -4.11
CA THR A 480 -30.49 16.76 -5.23
C THR A 480 -31.73 16.02 -5.70
N PRO A 481 -31.77 14.67 -5.89
CA PRO A 481 -32.98 13.97 -6.31
C PRO A 481 -34.13 14.03 -5.31
N PHE A 482 -33.83 14.20 -4.02
CA PHE A 482 -34.86 14.37 -2.98
C PHE A 482 -35.38 15.79 -2.93
N ILE A 483 -34.50 16.77 -3.18
CA ILE A 483 -34.87 18.19 -3.30
C ILE A 483 -35.76 18.40 -4.52
N ASP A 484 -35.44 17.80 -5.68
CA ASP A 484 -36.27 17.92 -6.90
C ASP A 484 -37.67 17.35 -6.68
N ARG A 485 -37.78 16.22 -5.98
CA ARG A 485 -39.07 15.65 -5.61
C ARG A 485 -39.84 16.55 -4.63
N MET A 486 -39.14 17.14 -3.66
CA MET A 486 -39.75 18.09 -2.73
C MET A 486 -40.27 19.33 -3.46
N ILE A 487 -39.47 19.87 -4.40
CA ILE A 487 -39.86 21.03 -5.22
C ILE A 487 -41.09 20.67 -6.06
N HIS A 488 -41.11 19.47 -6.66
CA HIS A 488 -42.26 18.98 -7.42
C HIS A 488 -43.55 18.88 -6.57
N GLU A 489 -43.45 18.35 -5.35
CA GLU A 489 -44.62 18.28 -4.45
C GLU A 489 -45.07 19.64 -3.97
N VAL A 490 -44.16 20.58 -3.71
CA VAL A 490 -44.47 21.96 -3.37
C VAL A 490 -45.14 22.67 -4.54
N ASP A 491 -44.65 22.44 -5.78
CA ASP A 491 -45.22 23.00 -6.99
C ASP A 491 -46.66 22.46 -7.26
N CYS A 492 -46.84 21.19 -7.02
CA CYS A 492 -48.18 20.58 -7.05
C CYS A 492 -49.14 21.20 -6.03
N LEU A 493 -48.69 21.46 -4.80
CA LEU A 493 -49.44 22.15 -3.74
C LEU A 493 -49.81 23.59 -4.12
N LYS A 494 -48.94 24.26 -4.87
CA LYS A 494 -49.11 25.66 -5.26
C LYS A 494 -50.03 25.87 -6.47
N HIS A 495 -50.02 24.93 -7.43
CA HIS A 495 -50.71 25.10 -8.72
C HIS A 495 -51.88 24.18 -8.97
N ARG A 496 -52.13 23.17 -8.12
CA ARG A 496 -53.32 22.27 -8.24
C ARG A 496 -54.31 22.49 -7.15
N VAL A 497 -55.59 22.61 -7.53
CA VAL A 497 -56.72 22.64 -6.56
C VAL A 497 -57.06 21.20 -6.22
N GLU A 498 -56.55 20.72 -5.09
CA GLU A 498 -56.77 19.35 -4.59
C GLU A 498 -57.56 19.39 -3.26
N PRO A 499 -58.27 18.28 -2.91
CA PRO A 499 -58.96 18.17 -1.62
C PRO A 499 -58.02 18.29 -0.45
N ASP A 500 -58.50 18.80 0.70
CA ASP A 500 -57.66 19.06 1.88
C ASP A 500 -57.04 17.78 2.51
N SER A 501 -57.63 16.60 2.27
CA SER A 501 -57.02 15.32 2.62
C SER A 501 -55.74 15.03 1.83
N VAL A 502 -55.75 15.28 0.53
CA VAL A 502 -54.60 15.07 -0.37
C VAL A 502 -53.51 16.08 -0.07
N LYS A 503 -53.85 17.34 0.24
CA LYS A 503 -52.89 18.33 0.66
C LYS A 503 -52.17 17.95 1.97
N LYS A 504 -52.91 17.38 2.91
CA LYS A 504 -52.37 16.90 4.18
C LYS A 504 -51.35 15.75 3.97
N ASP A 505 -51.65 14.83 3.09
CA ASP A 505 -50.75 13.72 2.75
C ASP A 505 -49.50 14.22 2.05
N ARG A 506 -49.56 15.23 1.16
CA ARG A 506 -48.42 15.87 0.54
C ARG A 506 -47.52 16.63 1.55
N TYR A 507 -48.13 17.35 2.51
CA TYR A 507 -47.36 17.99 3.59
C TYR A 507 -46.65 16.95 4.44
N GLN A 508 -47.27 15.82 4.73
CA GLN A 508 -46.65 14.74 5.45
C GLN A 508 -45.48 14.12 4.66
N TYR A 509 -45.70 13.90 3.34
CA TYR A 509 -44.66 13.38 2.47
C TYR A 509 -43.43 14.32 2.34
N ILE A 510 -43.64 15.64 2.24
CA ILE A 510 -42.60 16.65 2.25
C ILE A 510 -41.82 16.62 3.58
N SER A 511 -42.54 16.45 4.71
CA SER A 511 -41.89 16.32 6.02
C SER A 511 -41.02 15.06 6.11
N GLU A 512 -41.48 13.93 5.54
CA GLU A 512 -40.76 12.66 5.47
C GLU A 512 -39.53 12.73 4.54
N LEU A 513 -39.64 13.42 3.39
CA LEU A 513 -38.51 13.70 2.51
C LEU A 513 -37.43 14.52 3.21
N THR A 514 -37.86 15.51 4.00
CA THR A 514 -36.94 16.35 4.81
C THR A 514 -36.23 15.54 5.87
N ALA A 515 -36.93 14.63 6.56
CA ALA A 515 -36.34 13.73 7.54
C ALA A 515 -35.34 12.75 6.88
N LYS A 516 -35.66 12.24 5.70
CA LYS A 516 -34.77 11.38 4.90
C LYS A 516 -33.50 12.13 4.45
N ILE A 517 -33.60 13.35 3.97
CA ILE A 517 -32.46 14.19 3.59
C ILE A 517 -31.50 14.34 4.79
N ASN A 518 -32.02 14.62 5.97
CA ASN A 518 -31.22 14.75 7.18
C ASN A 518 -30.52 13.44 7.57
N GLN A 519 -31.20 12.31 7.42
CA GLN A 519 -30.66 10.98 7.69
C GLN A 519 -29.56 10.60 6.70
N TYR A 520 -29.77 10.84 5.40
CA TYR A 520 -28.75 10.60 4.39
C TYR A 520 -27.50 11.48 4.60
N ASN A 521 -27.69 12.69 5.04
CA ASN A 521 -26.60 13.61 5.38
C ASN A 521 -25.70 13.06 6.50
N GLU A 522 -26.26 12.49 7.56
CA GLU A 522 -25.50 11.88 8.65
C GLU A 522 -24.75 10.62 8.20
N VAL A 523 -25.39 9.76 7.40
CA VAL A 523 -24.82 8.53 6.88
C VAL A 523 -23.68 8.81 5.91
N LEU A 524 -23.87 9.76 5.00
CA LEU A 524 -22.85 10.12 4.01
C LEU A 524 -21.63 10.77 4.66
N THR A 525 -21.85 11.62 5.65
CA THR A 525 -20.76 12.23 6.43
C THR A 525 -19.91 11.17 7.11
N ARG A 526 -20.54 10.16 7.70
CA ARG A 526 -19.81 9.03 8.32
C ARG A 526 -19.14 8.13 7.28
N TRP A 527 -19.76 7.93 6.13
CA TRP A 527 -19.18 7.14 5.05
C TRP A 527 -17.92 7.82 4.44
N ILE A 528 -17.97 9.14 4.24
CA ILE A 528 -16.81 9.92 3.80
C ILE A 528 -15.66 9.81 4.81
N GLN A 529 -15.97 9.93 6.11
CA GLN A 529 -15.00 9.73 7.19
C GLN A 529 -14.45 8.29 7.23
N MET A 530 -15.26 7.31 6.87
CA MET A 530 -14.87 5.89 6.78
C MET A 530 -13.88 5.63 5.65
N ARG A 531 -14.11 6.24 4.48
CA ARG A 531 -13.22 6.10 3.30
C ARG A 531 -11.89 6.85 3.48
N GLN A 532 -11.89 7.92 4.24
CA GLN A 532 -10.71 8.72 4.57
C GLN A 532 -9.82 8.12 5.68
N GLY A 533 -10.16 6.94 6.20
CA GLY A 533 -9.39 6.29 7.27
C GLY A 533 -9.49 6.97 8.64
N THR A 534 -10.24 8.07 8.74
CA THR A 534 -10.36 8.91 9.95
C THR A 534 -11.50 8.51 10.88
N LEU A 535 -12.28 7.47 10.53
CA LEU A 535 -13.43 7.06 11.33
C LEU A 535 -13.03 6.16 12.50
N ASN A 536 -13.11 6.69 13.70
CA ASN A 536 -13.32 5.88 14.88
C ASN A 536 -14.75 5.35 14.86
N LEU A 537 -14.93 4.05 14.56
CA LEU A 537 -16.22 3.38 14.68
C LEU A 537 -16.77 3.60 16.09
N ARG A 538 -17.94 4.19 16.23
CA ARG A 538 -18.64 4.34 17.51
C ARG A 538 -19.38 3.02 17.83
N ILE A 539 -18.64 2.04 18.29
CA ILE A 539 -19.19 0.77 18.71
C ILE A 539 -19.85 0.95 20.08
N THR A 540 -21.18 0.91 20.08
CA THR A 540 -22.00 1.03 21.30
C THR A 540 -23.00 -0.12 21.35
N SER A 541 -23.45 -0.49 22.56
CA SER A 541 -24.58 -1.40 22.73
C SER A 541 -25.87 -0.56 22.69
N PHE A 542 -26.80 -0.90 21.82
CA PHE A 542 -28.10 -0.19 21.69
C PHE A 542 -29.22 -1.16 21.37
N ALA A 543 -30.46 -0.78 21.80
CA ALA A 543 -31.66 -1.54 21.50
C ALA A 543 -32.01 -1.40 20.00
N LEU A 544 -32.13 -2.53 19.31
CA LEU A 544 -32.42 -2.56 17.86
C LEU A 544 -33.80 -2.02 17.52
N GLN A 545 -34.76 -2.12 18.45
CA GLN A 545 -36.10 -1.57 18.31
C GLN A 545 -36.10 -0.09 17.89
N SER A 546 -35.18 0.70 18.44
CA SER A 546 -35.07 2.11 18.08
C SER A 546 -34.73 2.37 16.60
N LEU A 547 -34.11 1.41 15.92
CA LEU A 547 -33.85 1.47 14.47
C LEU A 547 -35.05 0.94 13.68
N PHE A 548 -35.72 -0.09 14.20
CA PHE A 548 -36.93 -0.64 13.61
C PHE A 548 -38.06 0.38 13.57
N ASP A 549 -38.20 1.19 14.63
CA ASP A 549 -39.18 2.30 14.67
C ASP A 549 -38.92 3.36 13.58
N ILE A 550 -37.63 3.59 13.25
CA ILE A 550 -37.23 4.51 12.16
C ILE A 550 -37.61 3.91 10.80
N VAL A 551 -37.38 2.62 10.59
CA VAL A 551 -37.72 1.92 9.36
C VAL A 551 -39.27 1.88 9.17
N GLN A 552 -40.02 1.65 10.24
CA GLN A 552 -41.46 1.63 10.23
C GLN A 552 -42.08 3.00 9.86
N LYS A 553 -41.48 4.11 10.22
CA LYS A 553 -41.89 5.47 9.78
C LYS A 553 -41.75 5.67 8.27
N GLY A 554 -40.92 4.85 7.59
CA GLY A 554 -40.79 4.83 6.13
C GLY A 554 -41.86 4.04 5.38
N LYS A 555 -42.90 3.50 6.07
CA LYS A 555 -43.97 2.66 5.51
C LYS A 555 -44.67 3.27 4.29
N MET A 556 -44.93 4.56 4.30
CA MET A 556 -45.59 5.28 3.22
C MET A 556 -44.92 5.08 1.83
N ASN A 557 -43.59 4.94 1.78
CA ASN A 557 -42.87 4.66 0.51
C ASN A 557 -43.13 3.25 -0.03
N PHE A 558 -43.46 2.31 0.84
CA PHE A 558 -43.87 0.97 0.46
C PHE A 558 -45.33 0.96 0.01
N ASP A 559 -46.18 1.66 0.76
CA ASP A 559 -47.63 1.79 0.44
C ASP A 559 -47.83 2.48 -0.92
N MET A 560 -47.03 3.51 -1.27
CA MET A 560 -47.08 4.17 -2.59
C MET A 560 -46.75 3.22 -3.75
N LYS A 561 -45.97 2.16 -3.50
CA LYS A 561 -45.68 1.12 -4.48
C LYS A 561 -46.69 -0.03 -4.41
N GLY A 562 -47.63 0.00 -3.46
CA GLY A 562 -48.59 -1.09 -3.20
C GLY A 562 -47.90 -2.30 -2.57
N VAL A 563 -46.85 -2.14 -1.80
CA VAL A 563 -46.12 -3.19 -1.09
C VAL A 563 -46.36 -3.02 0.41
N GLU A 564 -46.74 -4.06 1.11
CA GLU A 564 -46.93 -4.04 2.55
C GLU A 564 -45.58 -4.11 3.30
N LEU A 565 -45.28 -3.13 4.16
CA LEU A 565 -44.15 -3.21 5.08
C LEU A 565 -44.61 -3.68 6.46
N VAL A 566 -44.02 -4.78 6.94
CA VAL A 566 -44.22 -5.33 8.27
C VAL A 566 -42.89 -5.29 9.03
N VAL A 567 -42.86 -4.60 10.16
CA VAL A 567 -41.69 -4.54 11.04
C VAL A 567 -42.05 -5.25 12.34
N GLU A 568 -41.39 -6.37 12.62
CA GLU A 568 -41.65 -7.16 13.81
C GLU A 568 -40.94 -6.52 15.03
N PRO A 569 -41.64 -6.39 16.18
CA PRO A 569 -41.01 -5.83 17.39
C PRO A 569 -39.89 -6.73 17.92
N THR A 570 -38.81 -6.14 18.47
CA THR A 570 -37.68 -6.89 18.96
C THR A 570 -37.11 -6.30 20.27
N GLU A 571 -36.72 -7.16 21.20
CA GLU A 571 -35.98 -6.79 22.40
C GLU A 571 -34.47 -6.91 22.24
N ALA A 572 -33.99 -7.22 21.02
CA ALA A 572 -32.59 -7.45 20.73
C ALA A 572 -31.72 -6.21 21.00
N VAL A 573 -30.62 -6.41 21.70
CA VAL A 573 -29.56 -5.41 21.90
C VAL A 573 -28.33 -5.85 21.12
N VAL A 574 -27.84 -4.99 20.24
CA VAL A 574 -26.65 -5.22 19.38
C VAL A 574 -25.49 -4.33 19.79
N LYS A 575 -24.27 -4.83 19.59
CA LYS A 575 -23.03 -4.06 19.80
C LYS A 575 -22.44 -3.74 18.45
N ALA A 576 -22.68 -2.52 17.97
CA ALA A 576 -22.23 -2.06 16.64
C ALA A 576 -22.25 -0.52 16.56
N ASP A 577 -21.97 0.03 15.38
CA ASP A 577 -22.23 1.43 15.09
C ASP A 577 -23.69 1.58 14.68
N ARG A 578 -24.42 2.41 15.44
CA ARG A 578 -25.87 2.58 15.27
C ARG A 578 -26.24 3.11 13.88
N THR A 579 -25.46 4.04 13.34
CA THR A 579 -25.74 4.69 12.05
C THR A 579 -25.47 3.75 10.89
N LEU A 580 -24.36 3.01 10.94
CA LEU A 580 -24.02 2.01 9.91
C LEU A 580 -25.00 0.83 9.92
N THR A 581 -25.50 0.43 11.10
CA THR A 581 -26.53 -0.60 11.21
C THR A 581 -27.84 -0.16 10.58
N LEU A 582 -28.29 1.08 10.84
CA LEU A 582 -29.47 1.65 10.21
C LEU A 582 -29.32 1.75 8.68
N PHE A 583 -28.12 2.13 8.20
CA PHE A 583 -27.82 2.18 6.78
C PHE A 583 -28.01 0.80 6.12
N MET A 584 -27.47 -0.26 6.73
CA MET A 584 -27.61 -1.63 6.19
C MET A 584 -29.08 -2.06 6.14
N ILE A 585 -29.85 -1.80 7.19
CA ILE A 585 -31.28 -2.14 7.20
C ILE A 585 -32.03 -1.40 6.11
N ASN A 586 -31.85 -0.08 5.98
CA ASN A 586 -32.54 0.73 4.97
C ASN A 586 -32.14 0.32 3.55
N THR A 587 -30.86 0.03 3.30
CA THR A 587 -30.38 -0.39 1.98
C THR A 587 -31.04 -1.71 1.55
N MET A 588 -31.14 -2.68 2.45
CA MET A 588 -31.77 -3.96 2.16
C MET A 588 -33.30 -3.83 2.03
N ALA A 589 -33.94 -3.02 2.87
CA ALA A 589 -35.36 -2.77 2.80
C ALA A 589 -35.80 -2.03 1.52
N ASP A 590 -35.00 -1.05 1.06
CA ASP A 590 -35.22 -0.37 -0.21
C ASP A 590 -35.05 -1.31 -1.41
N ASN A 591 -34.05 -2.22 -1.37
CA ASN A 591 -33.89 -3.25 -2.40
C ASN A 591 -35.08 -4.21 -2.39
N ALA A 592 -35.52 -4.71 -1.24
CA ALA A 592 -36.69 -5.54 -1.08
C ALA A 592 -37.93 -4.83 -1.68
N ARG A 593 -38.16 -3.56 -1.33
CA ARG A 593 -39.22 -2.74 -1.92
C ARG A 593 -39.12 -2.65 -3.45
N LYS A 594 -37.89 -2.43 -3.99
CA LYS A 594 -37.66 -2.26 -5.43
C LYS A 594 -38.06 -3.50 -6.23
N PHE A 595 -37.76 -4.70 -5.73
CA PHE A 595 -37.95 -5.96 -6.43
C PHE A 595 -39.22 -6.72 -6.05
N THR A 596 -40.02 -6.18 -5.10
CA THR A 596 -41.34 -6.74 -4.77
C THR A 596 -42.41 -6.10 -5.65
N PRO A 597 -43.23 -6.89 -6.38
CA PRO A 597 -44.35 -6.38 -7.17
C PRO A 597 -45.48 -5.82 -6.28
N GLN A 598 -46.38 -5.09 -6.89
CA GLN A 598 -47.55 -4.55 -6.22
C GLN A 598 -48.40 -5.70 -5.61
N GLY A 599 -48.84 -5.53 -4.38
CA GLY A 599 -49.56 -6.58 -3.61
C GLY A 599 -48.61 -7.51 -2.81
N GLY A 600 -47.28 -7.38 -2.97
CA GLY A 600 -46.33 -8.15 -2.19
C GLY A 600 -46.04 -7.55 -0.82
N ARG A 601 -45.19 -8.24 -0.04
CA ARG A 601 -44.89 -7.89 1.37
C ARG A 601 -43.39 -7.87 1.60
N VAL A 602 -42.91 -6.94 2.44
CA VAL A 602 -41.54 -6.88 2.99
C VAL A 602 -41.60 -6.95 4.50
N ILE A 603 -40.89 -7.91 5.10
CA ILE A 603 -40.83 -8.15 6.54
C ILE A 603 -39.44 -7.83 7.05
N VAL A 604 -39.34 -7.00 8.08
CA VAL A 604 -38.08 -6.72 8.81
C VAL A 604 -38.21 -7.34 10.19
N SER A 605 -37.31 -8.26 10.52
CA SER A 605 -37.33 -9.01 11.78
C SER A 605 -35.93 -9.18 12.35
N ALA A 606 -35.83 -9.54 13.63
CA ALA A 606 -34.56 -9.88 14.27
C ALA A 606 -34.72 -11.10 15.17
N SER A 607 -33.78 -12.03 15.13
CA SER A 607 -33.67 -13.18 16.01
C SER A 607 -32.42 -13.09 16.90
N ILE A 608 -32.53 -13.50 18.15
CA ILE A 608 -31.47 -13.45 19.14
C ILE A 608 -30.86 -14.83 19.28
N ALA A 609 -29.55 -14.95 19.04
CA ALA A 609 -28.74 -16.13 19.33
C ALA A 609 -27.79 -15.84 20.52
N ASP A 610 -27.07 -16.84 21.00
CA ASP A 610 -26.21 -16.71 22.18
C ASP A 610 -25.11 -15.68 21.99
N ALA A 611 -24.45 -15.69 20.83
CA ALA A 611 -23.29 -14.83 20.53
C ALA A 611 -23.61 -13.63 19.63
N TYR A 612 -24.70 -13.67 18.88
CA TYR A 612 -25.05 -12.64 17.88
C TYR A 612 -26.56 -12.40 17.79
N VAL A 613 -26.91 -11.32 17.18
CA VAL A 613 -28.29 -11.00 16.73
C VAL A 613 -28.30 -11.07 15.21
N GLU A 614 -29.24 -11.82 14.65
CA GLU A 614 -29.46 -11.93 13.23
C GLU A 614 -30.60 -10.97 12.82
N ILE A 615 -30.31 -10.08 11.87
CA ILE A 615 -31.27 -9.10 11.36
C ILE A 615 -31.63 -9.53 9.95
N CYS A 616 -32.91 -9.73 9.70
CA CYS A 616 -33.46 -10.29 8.48
C CYS A 616 -34.38 -9.30 7.79
N ILE A 617 -34.28 -9.17 6.47
CA ILE A 617 -35.20 -8.45 5.59
C ILE A 617 -35.65 -9.45 4.55
N THR A 618 -36.93 -9.83 4.62
CA THR A 618 -37.55 -10.83 3.75
C THR A 618 -38.58 -10.17 2.86
N ASP A 619 -38.54 -10.45 1.57
CA ASP A 619 -39.49 -9.97 0.57
C ASP A 619 -40.18 -11.12 -0.14
N THR A 620 -41.39 -10.86 -0.64
CA THR A 620 -42.15 -11.75 -1.54
C THR A 620 -42.00 -11.30 -2.99
N GLY A 621 -40.81 -10.88 -3.37
CA GLY A 621 -40.50 -10.36 -4.70
C GLY A 621 -40.24 -11.43 -5.73
N VAL A 622 -39.64 -11.01 -6.82
CA VAL A 622 -39.32 -11.89 -7.97
C VAL A 622 -38.32 -12.99 -7.66
N GLY A 623 -37.59 -12.88 -6.55
CA GLY A 623 -36.50 -13.77 -6.18
C GLY A 623 -35.30 -13.67 -7.12
N MET A 624 -34.32 -14.54 -6.91
CA MET A 624 -33.06 -14.61 -7.67
C MET A 624 -32.76 -16.06 -8.05
N ASP A 625 -32.16 -16.27 -9.21
CA ASP A 625 -31.61 -17.57 -9.58
C ASP A 625 -30.26 -17.82 -8.83
N ASP A 626 -29.75 -19.04 -8.87
CA ASP A 626 -28.53 -19.43 -8.15
C ASP A 626 -27.30 -18.60 -8.57
N LYS A 627 -27.21 -18.20 -9.85
CA LYS A 627 -26.12 -17.38 -10.37
C LYS A 627 -26.21 -15.93 -9.88
N GLN A 628 -27.42 -15.40 -9.80
CA GLN A 628 -27.66 -14.06 -9.27
C GLN A 628 -27.40 -14.01 -7.76
N LEU A 629 -27.78 -15.07 -7.06
CA LEU A 629 -27.61 -15.18 -5.62
C LEU A 629 -26.12 -15.26 -5.22
N GLU A 630 -25.31 -16.00 -5.98
CA GLU A 630 -23.87 -16.13 -5.74
C GLU A 630 -23.15 -14.77 -5.81
N HIS A 631 -23.63 -13.87 -6.68
CA HIS A 631 -22.99 -12.58 -6.96
C HIS A 631 -23.78 -11.37 -6.44
N VAL A 632 -24.81 -11.57 -5.62
CA VAL A 632 -25.70 -10.49 -5.13
C VAL A 632 -24.98 -9.39 -4.33
N PHE A 633 -23.88 -9.71 -3.69
CA PHE A 633 -23.01 -8.77 -2.97
C PHE A 633 -21.79 -8.32 -3.77
N ASP A 634 -21.66 -8.70 -5.02
CA ASP A 634 -20.57 -8.34 -5.92
C ASP A 634 -21.02 -7.28 -6.93
N ARG A 635 -20.08 -6.55 -7.51
CA ARG A 635 -20.32 -5.35 -8.35
C ARG A 635 -21.04 -5.63 -9.68
N THR A 636 -21.20 -6.88 -10.08
CA THR A 636 -21.45 -7.33 -11.45
C THR A 636 -22.90 -7.54 -11.85
N TYR A 637 -23.89 -7.50 -10.96
CA TYR A 637 -25.17 -8.18 -11.27
C TYR A 637 -26.48 -7.37 -11.16
N THR A 638 -26.49 -6.06 -11.03
CA THR A 638 -27.76 -5.33 -10.96
C THR A 638 -27.81 -4.15 -11.93
N GLY A 639 -28.78 -4.15 -12.82
CA GLY A 639 -29.17 -3.03 -13.69
C GLY A 639 -29.62 -1.78 -12.93
N GLY A 640 -28.82 -1.34 -11.99
CA GLY A 640 -28.95 -0.16 -11.15
C GLY A 640 -27.63 0.05 -10.44
N HIS A 641 -27.38 1.20 -9.85
CA HIS A 641 -26.13 1.66 -9.25
C HIS A 641 -25.39 0.73 -8.25
N GLY A 642 -25.61 -0.57 -8.24
CA GLY A 642 -24.92 -1.73 -7.62
C GLY A 642 -24.16 -1.58 -6.29
N PHE A 643 -24.01 -0.37 -5.75
CA PHE A 643 -23.16 -0.05 -4.62
C PHE A 643 -23.76 -0.33 -3.24
N GLY A 644 -25.09 -0.47 -3.12
CA GLY A 644 -25.74 -0.57 -1.82
C GLY A 644 -25.36 -1.84 -1.04
N LEU A 645 -25.54 -3.00 -1.64
CA LEU A 645 -25.26 -4.30 -0.99
C LEU A 645 -23.76 -4.57 -0.86
N LEU A 646 -22.98 -4.13 -1.83
CA LEU A 646 -21.51 -4.17 -1.76
C LEU A 646 -20.99 -3.34 -0.57
N ASN A 647 -21.56 -2.16 -0.32
CA ASN A 647 -21.21 -1.35 0.84
C ASN A 647 -21.59 -2.04 2.16
N CYS A 648 -22.74 -2.74 2.21
CA CYS A 648 -23.13 -3.52 3.38
C CYS A 648 -22.13 -4.65 3.68
N LYS A 649 -21.63 -5.35 2.66
CA LYS A 649 -20.56 -6.36 2.77
C LYS A 649 -19.27 -5.71 3.29
N GLY A 650 -18.86 -4.56 2.73
CA GLY A 650 -17.68 -3.82 3.15
C GLY A 650 -17.74 -3.34 4.62
N ILE A 651 -18.91 -2.95 5.13
CA ILE A 651 -19.12 -2.58 6.53
C ILE A 651 -18.88 -3.80 7.44
N ILE A 652 -19.45 -4.95 7.11
CA ILE A 652 -19.27 -6.19 7.87
C ILE A 652 -17.79 -6.65 7.86
N GLU A 653 -17.13 -6.58 6.73
CA GLU A 653 -15.70 -6.92 6.62
C GLU A 653 -14.83 -5.97 7.46
N LYS A 654 -15.17 -4.69 7.48
CA LYS A 654 -14.45 -3.72 8.32
C LYS A 654 -14.66 -3.97 9.82
N TYR A 655 -15.86 -4.35 10.24
CA TYR A 655 -16.12 -4.76 11.62
C TYR A 655 -15.21 -5.93 12.03
N LYS A 656 -15.07 -6.96 11.18
CA LYS A 656 -14.18 -8.10 11.43
C LYS A 656 -12.71 -7.71 11.60
N LYS A 657 -12.25 -6.68 10.90
CA LYS A 657 -10.86 -6.20 10.97
C LYS A 657 -10.57 -5.37 12.23
N VAL A 658 -11.59 -4.79 12.85
CA VAL A 658 -11.42 -3.85 13.98
C VAL A 658 -11.33 -4.57 15.33
N SER A 659 -12.05 -5.68 15.52
CA SER A 659 -12.05 -6.40 16.80
C SER A 659 -12.52 -7.84 16.62
N SER A 660 -11.92 -8.77 17.36
CA SER A 660 -12.29 -10.19 17.42
C SER A 660 -13.75 -10.44 17.86
N ILE A 661 -14.38 -9.49 18.56
CA ILE A 661 -15.80 -9.54 18.93
C ILE A 661 -16.69 -9.64 17.68
N PHE A 662 -16.26 -9.05 16.54
CA PHE A 662 -16.99 -9.09 15.30
C PHE A 662 -16.71 -10.31 14.41
N SER A 663 -15.98 -11.29 14.89
CA SER A 663 -15.79 -12.58 14.18
C SER A 663 -17.11 -13.28 13.85
N VAL A 664 -18.13 -13.07 14.67
CA VAL A 664 -19.48 -13.59 14.50
C VAL A 664 -20.32 -12.82 13.45
N SER A 665 -19.86 -11.66 13.01
CA SER A 665 -20.58 -10.84 12.02
C SER A 665 -20.46 -11.47 10.65
N SER A 666 -21.58 -11.59 9.95
CA SER A 666 -21.67 -12.10 8.58
C SER A 666 -22.80 -11.43 7.82
N ILE A 667 -22.79 -11.49 6.51
CA ILE A 667 -23.85 -11.04 5.63
C ILE A 667 -24.04 -12.09 4.54
N PHE A 668 -25.27 -12.46 4.27
CA PHE A 668 -25.65 -13.41 3.23
C PHE A 668 -27.08 -13.19 2.78
N ALA A 669 -27.46 -13.82 1.70
CA ALA A 669 -28.82 -13.79 1.18
C ALA A 669 -29.28 -15.21 0.85
N GLU A 670 -30.57 -15.45 0.97
CA GLU A 670 -31.28 -16.66 0.58
C GLU A 670 -32.42 -16.24 -0.38
N SER A 671 -32.56 -16.87 -1.52
CA SER A 671 -33.59 -16.51 -2.50
C SER A 671 -33.99 -17.69 -3.35
N GLU A 672 -35.26 -17.70 -3.77
CA GLU A 672 -35.79 -18.67 -4.72
C GLU A 672 -36.61 -17.92 -5.76
N LEU A 673 -36.34 -18.19 -7.03
CA LEU A 673 -36.98 -17.50 -8.14
C LEU A 673 -38.52 -17.65 -8.07
N GLY A 674 -39.23 -16.53 -8.07
CA GLY A 674 -40.69 -16.47 -7.96
C GLY A 674 -41.25 -16.56 -6.53
N LYS A 675 -40.42 -16.77 -5.48
CA LYS A 675 -40.85 -16.83 -4.08
C LYS A 675 -40.38 -15.68 -3.21
N GLY A 676 -39.38 -14.92 -3.70
CA GLY A 676 -38.83 -13.76 -2.99
C GLY A 676 -37.40 -14.00 -2.48
N SER A 677 -36.92 -13.04 -1.68
CA SER A 677 -35.56 -13.08 -1.15
C SER A 677 -35.53 -12.77 0.35
N ARG A 678 -34.54 -13.31 1.05
CA ARG A 678 -34.24 -13.06 2.46
C ARG A 678 -32.80 -12.62 2.59
N PHE A 679 -32.59 -11.36 2.92
CA PHE A 679 -31.27 -10.78 3.21
C PHE A 679 -31.00 -10.78 4.70
N VAL A 680 -29.84 -11.26 5.10
CA VAL A 680 -29.49 -11.49 6.49
C VAL A 680 -28.12 -10.91 6.80
N PHE A 681 -28.01 -10.22 7.94
CA PHE A 681 -26.71 -9.90 8.50
C PHE A 681 -26.67 -10.09 10.02
N ARG A 682 -25.52 -10.51 10.54
CA ARG A 682 -25.28 -10.81 11.94
C ARG A 682 -24.39 -9.78 12.59
N LEU A 683 -24.76 -9.35 13.80
CA LEU A 683 -23.99 -8.45 14.63
C LEU A 683 -23.83 -9.04 16.05
N PRO A 684 -22.70 -8.75 16.76
CA PRO A 684 -22.51 -9.22 18.12
C PRO A 684 -23.63 -8.77 19.05
N ARG A 685 -24.07 -9.65 19.96
CA ARG A 685 -25.03 -9.33 21.00
C ARG A 685 -24.48 -8.29 21.95
N GLY A 686 -25.24 -7.24 22.22
CA GLY A 686 -24.94 -6.20 23.18
C GLY A 686 -25.37 -6.58 24.62
N ILE A 687 -24.67 -6.05 25.62
CA ILE A 687 -25.04 -6.24 27.02
C ILE A 687 -25.98 -5.07 27.41
N GLY A 688 -27.21 -5.39 27.71
CA GLY A 688 -28.19 -4.44 28.26
C GLY A 688 -28.13 -4.46 29.80
N GLY A 689 -27.74 -3.36 30.44
CA GLY A 689 -27.95 -3.19 31.88
C GLY A 689 -26.73 -2.70 32.68
N ARG A 690 -26.90 -1.57 33.28
CA ARG A 690 -26.23 -0.93 34.43
C ARG A 690 -25.16 -1.75 35.16
N LEU A 691 -23.91 -1.32 35.06
CA LEU A 691 -22.91 -1.46 36.12
C LEU A 691 -22.10 -0.17 36.26
N LYS A 692 -22.30 0.50 37.36
CA LYS A 692 -21.52 1.65 37.78
C LYS A 692 -20.26 1.22 38.51
N LEU A 693 -19.20 1.95 38.23
CA LEU A 693 -18.03 2.23 39.08
C LEU A 693 -17.30 1.02 39.70
N LEU A 694 -16.16 0.63 39.10
CA LEU A 694 -14.93 0.28 39.81
C LEU A 694 -13.78 0.16 38.80
N SER A 695 -13.16 1.26 38.38
CA SER A 695 -11.87 1.23 37.66
C SER A 695 -11.25 2.64 37.50
N VAL A 696 -11.09 3.39 38.59
CA VAL A 696 -10.36 4.67 38.56
C VAL A 696 -8.87 4.53 38.88
N GLY A 697 -8.43 3.33 39.31
CA GLY A 697 -7.04 3.11 39.76
C GLY A 697 -6.03 2.60 38.68
N LEU A 698 -6.51 2.05 37.58
CA LEU A 698 -5.61 1.43 36.57
C LEU A 698 -5.38 2.26 35.31
N VAL A 699 -6.12 3.36 35.15
CA VAL A 699 -6.05 4.22 33.95
C VAL A 699 -4.85 5.18 33.99
N GLY A 700 -4.32 5.46 35.19
CA GLY A 700 -3.17 6.37 35.33
C GLY A 700 -1.82 5.81 34.80
N LEU A 701 -1.64 4.49 34.85
CA LEU A 701 -0.36 3.88 34.45
C LEU A 701 -0.33 3.55 32.95
N VAL A 702 -1.47 3.25 32.34
CA VAL A 702 -1.59 2.99 30.89
C VAL A 702 -1.59 4.29 30.08
N GLY A 703 -2.05 5.39 30.66
CA GLY A 703 -2.04 6.71 30.05
C GLY A 703 -0.64 7.27 29.81
N LEU A 704 0.34 6.92 30.67
CA LEU A 704 1.72 7.37 30.51
C LEU A 704 2.47 6.57 29.42
N MET A 705 2.11 5.30 29.18
CA MET A 705 2.69 4.48 28.11
C MET A 705 2.07 4.77 26.73
N ALA A 706 0.81 5.21 26.70
CA ALA A 706 0.14 5.58 25.45
C ALA A 706 0.57 6.97 24.90
N MET A 707 1.12 7.84 25.75
CA MET A 707 1.60 9.17 25.32
C MET A 707 2.93 9.12 24.54
N THR A 708 3.67 8.01 24.61
CA THR A 708 4.94 7.87 23.88
C THR A 708 4.79 7.33 22.45
N CYS A 709 3.60 6.83 22.07
CA CYS A 709 3.33 6.29 20.72
C CYS A 709 2.49 7.22 19.81
N LEU A 710 2.09 8.39 20.26
CA LEU A 710 1.12 9.24 19.56
C LEU A 710 1.64 10.40 18.67
N PRO A 711 2.96 10.71 18.52
CA PRO A 711 3.34 11.83 17.66
C PRO A 711 3.32 11.57 16.16
N GLN A 712 3.31 10.31 15.70
CA GLN A 712 3.50 10.02 14.27
C GLN A 712 2.25 10.17 13.40
N GLN A 713 1.05 9.97 13.94
CA GLN A 713 -0.19 10.13 13.13
C GLN A 713 -0.63 11.59 12.96
N VAL A 714 -0.26 12.47 13.87
CA VAL A 714 -0.71 13.87 13.85
C VAL A 714 0.05 14.72 12.83
N VAL A 715 1.33 14.44 12.58
CA VAL A 715 2.15 15.20 11.62
C VAL A 715 1.80 14.85 10.18
N ALA A 716 1.53 13.59 9.86
CA ALA A 716 1.12 13.16 8.52
C ALA A 716 -0.26 13.70 8.10
N GLN A 717 -1.20 13.83 9.06
CA GLN A 717 -2.52 14.41 8.80
C GLN A 717 -2.48 15.92 8.52
N ASN A 718 -1.49 16.64 9.04
CA ASN A 718 -1.43 18.10 8.90
C ASN A 718 -0.89 18.57 7.55
N THR A 719 -0.02 17.80 6.88
CA THR A 719 0.58 18.20 5.59
C THR A 719 -0.39 18.02 4.41
N LEU A 720 -1.29 17.03 4.49
CA LEU A 720 -2.30 16.75 3.44
C LEU A 720 -3.53 17.64 3.51
N ARG A 721 -3.79 18.21 4.69
CA ARG A 721 -4.87 19.19 4.83
C ARG A 721 -4.61 20.45 4.00
N HIS A 722 -3.36 20.84 3.82
CA HIS A 722 -3.01 22.09 3.11
C HIS A 722 -3.28 22.07 1.60
N GLN A 723 -3.23 20.92 0.94
CA GLN A 723 -3.49 20.83 -0.50
C GLN A 723 -4.99 20.72 -0.85
N ARG A 724 -5.83 20.26 0.08
CA ARG A 724 -7.29 20.14 -0.15
C ARG A 724 -8.08 21.42 0.10
N ASP A 725 -7.53 22.36 0.85
CA ASP A 725 -8.30 23.49 1.38
C ASP A 725 -8.47 24.67 0.40
N ASN A 726 -7.71 24.72 -0.70
CA ASN A 726 -7.79 25.84 -1.65
C ASN A 726 -8.92 25.73 -2.68
N ALA A 727 -9.62 24.61 -2.81
CA ALA A 727 -10.62 24.38 -3.85
C ALA A 727 -12.09 24.68 -3.46
N ALA A 728 -12.39 24.99 -2.21
CA ALA A 728 -13.74 24.83 -1.69
C ALA A 728 -14.57 26.11 -1.50
N ASN A 729 -14.09 27.29 -1.83
CA ASN A 729 -14.84 28.55 -1.63
C ASN A 729 -15.29 29.25 -2.94
N HIS A 730 -15.10 28.64 -4.12
CA HIS A 730 -15.63 29.17 -5.35
C HIS A 730 -16.72 28.24 -5.92
N ARG A 731 -17.83 28.78 -6.41
CA ARG A 731 -18.74 28.09 -7.35
C ARG A 731 -17.85 27.44 -8.40
N LEU A 732 -18.00 26.14 -8.62
CA LEU A 732 -17.24 25.42 -9.64
C LEU A 732 -17.15 26.25 -10.91
N PRO A 733 -15.97 26.45 -11.50
CA PRO A 733 -15.82 27.19 -12.74
C PRO A 733 -16.80 26.68 -13.79
N LEU A 734 -17.39 27.57 -14.56
CA LEU A 734 -18.42 27.23 -15.55
C LEU A 734 -17.97 26.11 -16.51
N ASN A 735 -16.68 26.06 -16.83
CA ASN A 735 -16.11 25.01 -17.66
C ASN A 735 -16.18 23.63 -17.00
N LEU A 736 -15.94 23.52 -15.67
CA LEU A 736 -16.04 22.26 -14.94
C LEU A 736 -17.49 21.81 -14.78
N GLN A 737 -18.43 22.74 -14.56
CA GLN A 737 -19.86 22.41 -14.52
C GLN A 737 -20.34 21.85 -15.88
N ARG A 738 -19.89 22.44 -16.99
CA ARG A 738 -20.24 21.95 -18.33
C ARG A 738 -19.61 20.60 -18.63
N ALA A 739 -18.36 20.39 -18.21
CA ALA A 739 -17.68 19.10 -18.36
C ALA A 739 -18.44 17.98 -17.63
N ASP A 740 -18.93 18.25 -16.42
CA ASP A 740 -19.73 17.34 -15.59
C ASP A 740 -21.05 16.94 -16.31
N VAL A 741 -21.79 17.94 -16.79
CA VAL A 741 -23.05 17.69 -17.54
C VAL A 741 -22.83 16.84 -18.81
N PHE A 742 -21.74 17.07 -19.53
CA PHE A 742 -21.42 16.26 -20.72
C PHE A 742 -20.91 14.87 -20.35
N ALA A 743 -20.24 14.69 -19.23
CA ALA A 743 -19.85 13.37 -18.72
C ALA A 743 -21.09 12.57 -18.31
N ASP A 744 -22.04 13.20 -17.61
CA ASP A 744 -23.34 12.59 -17.29
C ASP A 744 -24.11 12.20 -18.57
N SER A 745 -24.11 13.09 -19.59
CA SER A 745 -24.76 12.78 -20.87
C SER A 745 -24.12 11.58 -21.57
N ALA A 746 -22.80 11.46 -21.52
CA ALA A 746 -22.05 10.33 -22.06
C ALA A 746 -22.48 9.02 -21.34
N TYR A 747 -22.57 9.05 -20.02
CA TYR A 747 -23.03 7.92 -19.21
C TYR A 747 -24.45 7.47 -19.59
N PHE A 748 -25.41 8.41 -19.71
CA PHE A 748 -26.78 8.07 -20.11
C PHE A 748 -26.86 7.51 -21.52
N CYS A 749 -26.07 8.03 -22.47
CA CYS A 749 -26.01 7.49 -23.83
C CYS A 749 -25.45 6.05 -23.84
N ASN A 750 -24.44 5.74 -23.02
CA ASN A 750 -23.92 4.39 -22.86
C ASN A 750 -24.98 3.40 -22.34
N ILE A 751 -25.77 3.80 -21.34
CA ILE A 751 -26.87 2.98 -20.82
C ILE A 751 -27.92 2.70 -21.91
N ASN A 752 -28.18 3.69 -22.77
CA ASN A 752 -29.15 3.55 -23.84
C ASN A 752 -28.60 2.84 -25.09
N GLY A 753 -27.32 2.47 -25.10
CA GLY A 753 -26.66 1.84 -26.25
C GLY A 753 -26.28 2.80 -27.39
N GLU A 754 -26.33 4.12 -27.15
CA GLU A 754 -26.00 5.16 -28.12
C GLU A 754 -24.49 5.49 -28.09
N TYR A 755 -23.65 4.51 -28.37
CA TYR A 755 -22.19 4.54 -28.14
C TYR A 755 -21.46 5.64 -28.93
N GLU A 756 -21.89 5.94 -30.15
CA GLU A 756 -21.28 7.03 -30.93
C GLU A 756 -21.56 8.41 -30.31
N ARG A 757 -22.77 8.63 -29.80
CA ARG A 757 -23.13 9.83 -29.06
C ARG A 757 -22.37 9.92 -27.74
N THR A 758 -22.15 8.79 -27.06
CA THR A 758 -21.29 8.73 -25.87
C THR A 758 -19.91 9.34 -26.15
N LEU A 759 -19.27 8.92 -27.25
CA LEU A 759 -17.96 9.46 -27.64
C LEU A 759 -18.01 10.95 -27.99
N GLN A 760 -19.09 11.42 -28.65
CA GLN A 760 -19.27 12.85 -28.95
C GLN A 760 -19.42 13.70 -27.69
N TYR A 761 -20.22 13.23 -26.72
CA TYR A 761 -20.34 13.91 -25.41
C TYR A 761 -19.05 13.85 -24.61
N ALA A 762 -18.33 12.73 -24.67
CA ALA A 762 -17.01 12.60 -24.06
C ALA A 762 -16.00 13.60 -24.66
N ASP A 763 -16.02 13.82 -25.97
CA ASP A 763 -15.17 14.84 -26.62
C ASP A 763 -15.56 16.26 -26.19
N SER A 764 -16.85 16.50 -26.02
CA SER A 764 -17.35 17.79 -25.51
C SER A 764 -16.87 18.03 -24.08
N ALA A 765 -17.02 17.04 -23.18
CA ALA A 765 -16.56 17.12 -21.80
C ALA A 765 -15.03 17.39 -21.74
N ARG A 766 -14.26 16.66 -22.55
CA ARG A 766 -12.80 16.81 -22.68
C ARG A 766 -12.41 18.21 -23.13
N SER A 767 -13.15 18.77 -24.11
CA SER A 767 -12.92 20.14 -24.58
C SER A 767 -13.10 21.17 -23.45
N TYR A 768 -14.10 21.01 -22.58
CA TYR A 768 -14.32 21.90 -21.45
C TYR A 768 -13.28 21.73 -20.34
N LEU A 769 -12.81 20.50 -20.07
CA LEU A 769 -11.69 20.24 -19.16
C LEU A 769 -10.40 20.90 -19.65
N ASN A 770 -10.10 20.79 -20.96
CA ASN A 770 -8.96 21.46 -21.57
C ASN A 770 -9.08 23.00 -21.51
N ARG A 771 -10.28 23.56 -21.71
CA ARG A 771 -10.52 25.01 -21.54
C ARG A 771 -10.31 25.44 -20.09
N HIS A 772 -10.69 24.62 -19.14
CA HIS A 772 -10.42 24.88 -17.73
C HIS A 772 -8.91 24.91 -17.45
N TYR A 773 -8.16 23.91 -17.92
CA TYR A 773 -6.69 23.88 -17.83
C TYR A 773 -6.06 25.14 -18.45
N LEU A 774 -6.45 25.51 -19.65
CA LEU A 774 -5.94 26.71 -20.35
C LEU A 774 -6.32 28.02 -19.64
N SER A 775 -7.41 28.05 -18.91
CA SER A 775 -7.78 29.23 -18.10
C SER A 775 -6.86 29.44 -16.89
N LEU A 776 -6.25 28.36 -16.38
CA LEU A 776 -5.29 28.38 -15.27
C LEU A 776 -3.83 28.49 -15.78
N HIS A 777 -3.55 27.94 -16.96
CA HIS A 777 -2.23 27.92 -17.59
C HIS A 777 -2.32 28.46 -19.02
N PRO A 778 -2.34 29.79 -19.22
CA PRO A 778 -2.40 30.40 -20.55
C PRO A 778 -1.19 29.98 -21.39
N GLY A 779 -1.42 29.28 -22.52
CA GLY A 779 -0.37 28.76 -23.40
C GLY A 779 0.15 27.36 -22.99
N GLY A 780 -0.46 26.70 -22.02
CA GLY A 780 -0.13 25.33 -21.65
C GLY A 780 -0.35 24.34 -22.80
N LYS A 781 0.56 23.38 -22.95
CA LYS A 781 0.53 22.37 -24.03
C LYS A 781 0.03 21.00 -23.58
N VAL A 782 -0.18 20.80 -22.29
CA VAL A 782 -0.58 19.51 -21.69
C VAL A 782 -2.10 19.38 -21.76
N LEU A 783 -2.63 18.93 -22.90
CA LEU A 783 -4.06 18.84 -23.16
C LEU A 783 -4.51 17.37 -23.20
N MET A 784 -5.70 17.09 -22.65
CA MET A 784 -6.35 15.79 -22.78
C MET A 784 -6.71 15.51 -24.23
N THR A 785 -6.38 14.30 -24.71
CA THR A 785 -6.74 13.80 -26.03
C THR A 785 -7.67 12.60 -25.92
N ALA A 786 -8.41 12.28 -26.99
CA ALA A 786 -9.25 11.09 -27.04
C ALA A 786 -8.41 9.81 -26.94
N SER A 787 -7.27 9.79 -27.64
CA SER A 787 -6.29 8.69 -27.63
C SER A 787 -4.93 9.30 -27.30
N PRO A 788 -4.47 9.25 -26.03
CA PRO A 788 -3.14 9.73 -25.68
C PRO A 788 -2.08 8.88 -26.39
N SER A 789 -1.08 9.53 -26.97
CA SER A 789 0.12 8.91 -27.50
C SER A 789 0.97 8.34 -26.36
N ASP A 790 2.10 7.65 -26.67
CA ASP A 790 3.00 6.98 -25.71
C ASP A 790 3.62 7.90 -24.63
N VAL A 791 3.44 9.18 -24.74
CA VAL A 791 3.81 10.17 -23.71
C VAL A 791 2.82 10.07 -22.53
N LEU A 792 3.28 10.41 -21.33
CA LEU A 792 2.47 10.42 -20.12
C LEU A 792 1.16 11.21 -20.33
N PRO A 793 -0.03 10.62 -20.06
CA PRO A 793 -1.31 11.28 -20.29
C PRO A 793 -1.44 12.60 -19.53
N ALA A 794 -2.09 13.59 -20.12
CA ALA A 794 -2.25 14.92 -19.55
C ALA A 794 -2.92 14.88 -18.15
N GLU A 795 -3.88 14.00 -17.95
CA GLU A 795 -4.61 13.84 -16.71
C GLU A 795 -3.73 13.40 -15.54
N LEU A 796 -2.74 12.55 -15.80
CA LEU A 796 -1.77 12.13 -14.80
C LEU A 796 -0.82 13.27 -14.43
N LEU A 797 -0.36 14.03 -15.42
CA LEU A 797 0.44 15.24 -15.16
C LEU A 797 -0.37 16.26 -14.37
N TRP A 798 -1.64 16.50 -14.73
CA TRP A 798 -2.51 17.40 -13.99
C TRP A 798 -2.71 16.94 -12.55
N TYR A 799 -2.81 15.63 -12.33
CA TYR A 799 -2.96 15.08 -10.98
C TYR A 799 -1.67 15.25 -10.16
N GLN A 800 -0.51 14.99 -10.76
CA GLN A 800 0.80 15.17 -10.13
C GLN A 800 1.09 16.64 -9.79
N ASP A 801 0.70 17.55 -10.69
CA ASP A 801 0.83 19.00 -10.49
C ASP A 801 -0.28 19.59 -9.59
N SER A 802 -1.18 18.74 -9.07
CA SER A 802 -2.29 19.16 -8.19
C SER A 802 -3.22 20.18 -8.82
N LEU A 803 -3.50 20.08 -10.14
CA LEU A 803 -4.42 20.96 -10.83
C LEU A 803 -5.81 20.93 -10.17
N PRO A 804 -6.43 22.06 -9.82
CA PRO A 804 -7.75 22.08 -9.18
C PRO A 804 -8.86 21.74 -10.20
N THR A 805 -9.16 20.45 -10.36
CA THR A 805 -10.21 19.91 -11.23
C THR A 805 -10.93 18.74 -10.54
N ASN A 806 -12.05 18.28 -11.14
CA ASN A 806 -12.76 17.12 -10.65
C ASN A 806 -12.25 15.83 -11.34
N TYR A 807 -11.32 15.16 -10.71
CA TYR A 807 -10.74 13.92 -11.25
C TYR A 807 -11.73 12.74 -11.32
N TYR A 808 -12.81 12.76 -10.56
CA TYR A 808 -13.86 11.74 -10.68
C TYR A 808 -14.62 11.88 -12.01
N VAL A 809 -14.90 13.11 -12.45
CA VAL A 809 -15.47 13.36 -13.78
C VAL A 809 -14.53 12.88 -14.88
N ILE A 810 -13.22 13.05 -14.71
CA ILE A 810 -12.22 12.56 -15.67
C ILE A 810 -12.21 11.02 -15.70
N LEU A 811 -12.29 10.37 -14.53
CA LEU A 811 -12.39 8.92 -14.44
C LEU A 811 -13.65 8.39 -15.12
N ASP A 812 -14.80 8.99 -14.80
CA ASP A 812 -16.08 8.59 -15.42
C ASP A 812 -16.01 8.78 -16.94
N LEU A 813 -15.49 9.91 -17.40
CA LEU A 813 -15.31 10.20 -18.82
C LEU A 813 -14.44 9.15 -19.53
N ARG A 814 -13.32 8.75 -18.90
CA ARG A 814 -12.42 7.72 -19.46
C ARG A 814 -13.07 6.34 -19.45
N ASN A 815 -13.81 6.01 -18.38
CA ASN A 815 -14.55 4.78 -18.29
C ASN A 815 -15.65 4.69 -19.36
N GLU A 816 -16.47 5.73 -19.49
CA GLU A 816 -17.55 5.77 -20.47
C GLU A 816 -17.02 5.75 -21.90
N SER A 817 -15.92 6.45 -22.16
CA SER A 817 -15.24 6.39 -23.46
C SER A 817 -14.69 4.98 -23.75
N ALA A 818 -14.18 4.27 -22.75
CA ALA A 818 -13.68 2.90 -22.92
C ALA A 818 -14.86 1.94 -23.21
N VAL A 819 -15.95 2.02 -22.48
CA VAL A 819 -17.15 1.17 -22.71
C VAL A 819 -17.72 1.37 -24.11
N ALA A 820 -17.88 2.64 -24.53
CA ALA A 820 -18.38 2.95 -25.86
C ALA A 820 -17.41 2.52 -26.97
N ALA A 821 -16.12 2.73 -26.79
CA ALA A 821 -15.09 2.30 -27.74
C ALA A 821 -15.06 0.77 -27.87
N LEU A 822 -15.22 0.03 -26.76
CA LEU A 822 -15.29 -1.41 -26.75
C LEU A 822 -16.49 -1.90 -27.57
N ALA A 823 -17.68 -1.33 -27.32
CA ALA A 823 -18.91 -1.67 -28.04
C ALA A 823 -18.90 -1.29 -29.53
N LEU A 824 -18.08 -0.31 -29.94
CA LEU A 824 -17.90 0.13 -31.34
C LEU A 824 -16.69 -0.53 -32.01
N HIS A 825 -16.05 -1.50 -31.41
CA HIS A 825 -14.84 -2.19 -31.88
C HIS A 825 -13.65 -1.24 -32.18
N LYS A 826 -13.57 -0.12 -31.46
CA LYS A 826 -12.46 0.86 -31.59
C LYS A 826 -11.36 0.52 -30.58
N TRP A 827 -10.61 -0.56 -30.83
CA TRP A 827 -9.68 -1.19 -29.90
C TRP A 827 -8.60 -0.29 -29.35
N ASP A 828 -7.99 0.53 -30.19
CA ASP A 828 -6.95 1.45 -29.75
C ASP A 828 -7.51 2.54 -28.84
N LEU A 829 -8.72 3.02 -29.13
CA LEU A 829 -9.42 3.98 -28.29
C LEU A 829 -9.81 3.36 -26.94
N TYR A 830 -10.26 2.08 -26.94
CA TYR A 830 -10.51 1.33 -25.71
C TYR A 830 -9.25 1.19 -24.88
N ARG A 831 -8.15 0.68 -25.46
CA ARG A 831 -6.87 0.46 -24.75
C ARG A 831 -6.36 1.75 -24.14
N SER A 832 -6.36 2.86 -24.90
CA SER A 832 -5.90 4.16 -24.44
C SER A 832 -6.73 4.67 -23.26
N ASN A 833 -8.06 4.66 -23.37
CA ASN A 833 -8.93 5.16 -22.31
C ASN A 833 -8.91 4.25 -21.08
N ASN A 834 -8.89 2.94 -21.25
CA ASN A 834 -8.81 1.98 -20.15
C ASN A 834 -7.46 2.08 -19.40
N LYS A 835 -6.35 2.28 -20.13
CA LYS A 835 -5.02 2.52 -19.56
C LYS A 835 -5.01 3.78 -18.68
N VAL A 836 -5.52 4.91 -19.22
CA VAL A 836 -5.58 6.17 -18.47
C VAL A 836 -6.52 6.05 -17.26
N TYR A 837 -7.69 5.44 -17.44
CA TYR A 837 -8.63 5.18 -16.35
C TYR A 837 -7.97 4.39 -15.22
N THR A 838 -7.32 3.28 -15.54
CA THR A 838 -6.66 2.42 -14.55
C THR A 838 -5.47 3.13 -13.90
N GLN A 839 -4.69 3.92 -14.64
CA GLN A 839 -3.56 4.68 -14.09
C GLN A 839 -4.02 5.82 -13.19
N LEU A 840 -5.01 6.63 -13.62
CA LEU A 840 -5.52 7.76 -12.85
C LEU A 840 -6.28 7.28 -11.61
N TYR A 841 -7.12 6.25 -11.77
CA TYR A 841 -7.77 5.60 -10.63
C TYR A 841 -6.75 5.05 -9.63
N ARG A 842 -5.57 4.60 -10.09
CA ARG A 842 -4.43 4.21 -9.29
C ARG A 842 -3.86 5.40 -8.50
N GLU A 843 -3.55 6.48 -9.12
CA GLU A 843 -2.98 7.65 -8.48
C GLU A 843 -3.95 8.26 -7.46
N MET A 844 -5.24 8.27 -7.77
CA MET A 844 -6.28 8.77 -6.87
C MET A 844 -6.59 7.84 -5.69
N GLY A 845 -6.52 6.54 -5.90
CA GLY A 845 -6.74 5.52 -4.86
C GLY A 845 -5.49 5.26 -4.02
N ALA A 846 -4.31 5.65 -4.51
CA ALA A 846 -3.11 5.71 -3.70
C ALA A 846 -3.38 6.72 -2.58
N ASP A 847 -3.24 6.26 -1.34
CA ASP A 847 -3.39 7.11 -0.17
C ASP A 847 -2.45 8.32 -0.37
N SER A 848 -3.05 9.49 -0.64
CA SER A 848 -2.30 10.72 -0.91
C SER A 848 -1.45 11.17 0.29
N THR A 849 -1.61 10.49 1.44
CA THR A 849 -0.74 10.64 2.61
C THR A 849 0.60 9.97 2.40
N LEU A 850 0.68 8.93 1.57
CA LEU A 850 1.88 8.13 1.40
C LEU A 850 3.02 8.83 0.63
N PRO A 851 2.80 9.53 -0.52
CA PRO A 851 3.85 10.30 -1.17
C PRO A 851 4.38 11.45 -0.32
N ALA A 852 3.49 12.13 0.42
CA ALA A 852 3.89 13.17 1.36
C ALA A 852 4.69 12.57 2.54
N TYR A 853 4.30 11.40 3.02
CA TYR A 853 5.00 10.67 4.07
C TYR A 853 6.37 10.16 3.57
N VAL A 854 6.45 9.60 2.37
CA VAL A 854 7.72 9.17 1.73
C VAL A 854 8.65 10.36 1.48
N ARG A 855 8.12 11.49 1.01
CA ARG A 855 8.90 12.73 0.82
C ARG A 855 9.36 13.31 2.16
N THR A 856 8.52 13.24 3.20
CA THR A 856 8.89 13.63 4.56
C THR A 856 9.93 12.69 5.16
N MET A 857 9.87 11.40 4.83
CA MET A 857 10.87 10.41 5.24
C MET A 857 12.19 10.53 4.46
N GLN A 858 12.17 10.86 3.16
CA GLN A 858 13.41 11.18 2.41
C GLN A 858 14.06 12.46 2.93
N LEU A 859 13.27 13.47 3.31
CA LEU A 859 13.77 14.65 4.02
C LEU A 859 14.26 14.29 5.42
N SER A 860 13.66 13.31 6.10
CA SER A 860 14.11 12.75 7.36
C SER A 860 15.40 11.94 7.22
N GLU A 861 15.67 11.31 6.10
CA GLU A 861 16.91 10.57 5.85
C GLU A 861 18.12 11.50 5.74
N ASN A 862 17.97 12.64 5.08
CA ASN A 862 18.97 13.70 5.08
C ASN A 862 19.12 14.33 6.49
N SER A 863 18.04 14.46 7.26
CA SER A 863 18.10 14.94 8.64
C SER A 863 18.66 13.90 9.61
N LYS A 864 18.62 12.59 9.32
CA LYS A 864 19.31 11.55 10.12
C LYS A 864 20.82 11.74 10.12
N THR A 865 21.40 11.96 8.93
CA THR A 865 22.85 12.21 8.82
C THR A 865 23.26 13.47 9.56
N VAL A 866 22.46 14.53 9.45
CA VAL A 866 22.66 15.79 10.19
C VAL A 866 22.49 15.55 11.71
N ALA A 867 21.48 14.79 12.13
CA ALA A 867 21.26 14.46 13.54
C ALA A 867 22.40 13.62 14.14
N ILE A 868 22.94 12.65 13.39
CA ILE A 868 24.09 11.83 13.81
C ILE A 868 25.35 12.71 13.95
N VAL A 869 25.59 13.61 12.98
CA VAL A 869 26.71 14.55 13.04
C VAL A 869 26.57 15.51 14.23
N LEU A 870 25.38 16.06 14.46
CA LEU A 870 25.07 16.89 15.62
C LEU A 870 25.22 16.13 16.94
N LEU A 871 24.82 14.87 17.00
CA LEU A 871 25.00 13.99 18.15
C LEU A 871 26.48 13.76 18.47
N ILE A 872 27.31 13.50 17.46
CA ILE A 872 28.76 13.35 17.61
C ILE A 872 29.41 14.65 18.08
N LEU A 873 29.00 15.79 17.49
CA LEU A 873 29.46 17.11 17.92
C LEU A 873 29.08 17.42 19.37
N LEU A 874 27.91 17.05 19.79
CA LEU A 874 27.40 17.24 21.17
C LEU A 874 28.14 16.34 22.15
N LEU A 875 28.44 15.08 21.77
CA LEU A 875 29.25 14.14 22.54
C LEU A 875 30.71 14.65 22.70
N LEU A 876 31.27 15.28 21.67
CA LEU A 876 32.60 15.91 21.73
C LEU A 876 32.60 17.20 22.55
N GLN A 877 31.48 17.93 22.63
CA GLN A 877 31.36 19.15 23.44
C GLN A 877 31.18 18.86 24.94
N LEU A 878 30.63 17.70 25.33
CA LEU A 878 30.44 17.33 26.75
C LEU A 878 31.74 17.29 27.58
N PRO A 879 32.81 16.59 27.17
CA PRO A 879 34.08 16.62 27.89
C PRO A 879 34.73 18.00 27.87
N LEU A 880 34.55 18.77 26.78
CA LEU A 880 35.05 20.14 26.67
C LEU A 880 34.33 21.07 27.64
N ALA A 881 33.00 20.97 27.73
CA ALA A 881 32.19 21.73 28.69
C ALA A 881 32.50 21.32 30.12
N TYR A 882 32.69 20.03 30.41
CA TYR A 882 33.14 19.53 31.72
C TYR A 882 34.52 20.09 32.10
N TYR A 883 35.48 20.09 31.17
CA TYR A 883 36.80 20.65 31.36
C TYR A 883 36.74 22.16 31.62
N LEU A 884 35.96 22.91 30.82
CA LEU A 884 35.87 24.37 30.95
C LEU A 884 35.12 24.81 32.23
N LEU A 885 34.04 24.13 32.57
CA LEU A 885 33.20 24.52 33.71
C LEU A 885 33.71 23.98 35.03
N TYR A 886 34.11 22.71 35.07
CA TYR A 886 34.52 22.06 36.31
C TYR A 886 35.99 22.33 36.64
N TYR A 887 36.89 22.01 35.72
CA TYR A 887 38.34 22.14 35.97
C TYR A 887 38.77 23.58 36.13
N ARG A 888 38.22 24.49 35.32
CA ARG A 888 38.46 25.92 35.44
C ARG A 888 37.88 26.47 36.75
N HIS A 889 36.70 26.02 37.18
CA HIS A 889 36.09 26.42 38.42
C HIS A 889 36.88 25.89 39.64
N VAL A 890 37.33 24.66 39.61
CA VAL A 890 38.19 24.07 40.68
C VAL A 890 39.53 24.79 40.76
N LEU A 891 40.13 25.14 39.62
CA LEU A 891 41.36 25.90 39.56
C LEU A 891 41.20 27.31 40.10
N THR A 892 40.15 28.03 39.71
CA THR A 892 39.87 29.40 40.21
C THR A 892 39.55 29.38 41.69
N PHE A 893 38.80 28.37 42.16
CA PHE A 893 38.47 28.22 43.57
C PHE A 893 39.72 27.90 44.43
N ARG A 894 40.60 26.98 44.00
CA ARG A 894 41.88 26.70 44.65
C ARG A 894 42.76 27.96 44.70
N PHE A 895 42.85 28.68 43.59
CA PHE A 895 43.61 29.93 43.51
C PHE A 895 43.08 31.03 44.44
N ALA A 896 41.74 31.17 44.54
CA ALA A 896 41.10 32.13 45.44
C ALA A 896 41.32 31.76 46.91
N VAL A 897 41.21 30.50 47.29
CA VAL A 897 41.45 30.00 48.65
C VAL A 897 42.95 30.19 49.04
N GLU A 898 43.86 29.92 48.12
CA GLU A 898 45.30 30.11 48.38
C GLU A 898 45.64 31.59 48.61
N LYS A 899 45.07 32.48 47.78
CA LYS A 899 45.22 33.95 47.99
C LYS A 899 44.62 34.44 49.28
N VAL A 900 43.40 34.00 49.64
CA VAL A 900 42.76 34.36 50.90
C VAL A 900 43.57 33.90 52.12
N ASN A 901 44.12 32.68 52.05
CA ASN A 901 44.97 32.14 53.06
C ASN A 901 46.30 32.93 53.16
N GLU A 902 46.87 33.39 52.06
CA GLU A 902 48.08 34.23 52.04
C GLU A 902 47.79 35.64 52.60
N ILE A 903 46.67 36.27 52.29
CA ILE A 903 46.22 37.53 52.84
C ILE A 903 45.97 37.38 54.36
N ASN A 904 45.30 36.31 54.78
CA ASN A 904 45.09 36.04 56.20
C ASN A 904 46.40 35.85 56.98
N ARG A 905 47.39 35.22 56.37
CA ARG A 905 48.77 35.14 56.99
C ARG A 905 49.42 36.50 57.12
N ILE A 906 49.27 37.39 56.13
CA ILE A 906 49.80 38.73 56.18
C ILE A 906 49.11 39.56 57.28
N LEU A 907 47.76 39.42 57.40
CA LEU A 907 46.98 40.11 58.44
C LEU A 907 47.28 39.67 59.86
N LEU A 908 47.66 38.39 60.05
CA LEU A 908 48.02 37.80 61.34
C LEU A 908 49.47 37.99 61.70
N SER A 909 50.31 38.61 60.88
CA SER A 909 51.75 38.91 61.16
C SER A 909 51.87 40.18 62.06
N ASP A 910 52.91 40.22 62.94
CA ASP A 910 53.18 41.31 63.86
C ASP A 910 53.73 42.61 63.21
N ALA A 911 53.52 42.79 61.89
CA ALA A 911 53.98 43.94 61.14
C ALA A 911 53.03 45.15 61.30
N THR A 912 53.55 46.39 61.18
CA THR A 912 52.69 47.57 61.16
C THR A 912 51.68 47.61 60.02
N ASP A 913 50.56 48.26 60.20
CA ASP A 913 49.47 48.26 59.24
C ASP A 913 49.85 48.77 57.84
N GLU A 914 50.74 49.72 57.71
CA GLU A 914 51.25 50.17 56.41
C GLU A 914 52.10 49.12 55.69
N VAL A 915 52.85 48.33 56.42
CA VAL A 915 53.68 47.23 55.85
C VAL A 915 52.80 46.07 55.47
N LYS A 916 51.71 45.83 56.25
CA LYS A 916 50.66 44.84 55.90
C LYS A 916 49.95 45.24 54.61
N LEU A 917 49.50 46.49 54.47
CA LEU A 917 48.81 46.99 53.27
C LEU A 917 49.65 46.92 52.02
N GLN A 918 50.99 47.26 52.16
CA GLN A 918 51.94 47.16 51.03
C GLN A 918 52.22 45.72 50.60
N ARG A 919 52.26 44.77 51.54
CA ARG A 919 52.44 43.35 51.25
C ARG A 919 51.13 42.73 50.59
N ILE A 920 49.93 43.14 51.05
CA ILE A 920 48.69 42.73 50.46
C ILE A 920 48.57 43.24 49.01
N ARG A 921 48.97 44.53 48.78
CA ARG A 921 48.96 45.05 47.38
C ARG A 921 50.03 44.35 46.53
N GLN A 922 51.23 43.97 47.04
CA GLN A 922 52.16 43.19 46.27
C GLN A 922 51.69 41.76 46.01
N THR A 923 51.03 41.11 46.92
CA THR A 923 50.47 39.75 46.72
C THR A 923 49.32 39.76 45.73
N TRP A 924 48.53 40.88 45.72
CA TRP A 924 47.44 41.06 44.75
C TRP A 924 47.96 41.23 43.31
N HIS A 925 49.09 41.92 43.15
CA HIS A 925 49.66 42.23 41.83
C HIS A 925 50.67 41.15 41.31
N LYS A 926 51.11 40.24 42.11
CA LYS A 926 52.03 39.15 41.73
C LYS A 926 51.26 37.97 41.12
N ARG A 927 50.99 38.02 39.87
CA ARG A 927 50.68 37.02 38.83
C ARG A 927 49.49 37.44 37.97
N GLY A 928 49.88 38.01 36.83
CA GLY A 928 48.89 38.32 35.77
C GLY A 928 48.27 37.09 35.18
N VAL A 929 47.05 36.85 35.64
CA VAL A 929 46.00 36.19 34.83
C VAL A 929 44.82 37.15 34.86
N ARG A 930 44.58 37.82 33.74
CA ARG A 930 43.43 38.71 33.55
C ARG A 930 42.14 37.91 33.70
N LEU A 931 41.56 37.89 34.86
CA LEU A 931 40.18 37.52 35.15
C LEU A 931 39.34 38.75 34.88
N HIS A 932 38.87 38.95 33.62
CA HIS A 932 38.11 40.13 33.19
C HIS A 932 36.70 40.21 33.83
N GLY A 933 36.28 39.28 34.70
CA GLY A 933 35.00 39.33 35.38
C GLY A 933 35.05 39.53 36.89
N LEU A 934 36.15 39.27 37.57
CA LEU A 934 36.28 39.45 39.03
C LEU A 934 36.97 40.81 39.45
N ASN A 935 37.72 41.41 38.55
CA ASN A 935 38.38 42.71 38.82
C ASN A 935 37.37 43.90 38.78
N ALA A 936 36.21 43.74 38.09
CA ALA A 936 35.19 44.78 38.08
C ALA A 936 34.31 44.81 39.37
N GLN A 937 34.31 43.72 40.15
CA GLN A 937 33.49 43.58 41.35
C GLN A 937 34.28 43.81 42.67
N LEU A 938 35.61 43.86 42.61
CA LEU A 938 36.47 44.06 43.78
C LEU A 938 37.30 45.34 43.68
N GLY A 939 37.07 46.15 42.65
CA GLY A 939 37.80 47.44 42.45
C GLY A 939 37.11 48.66 43.07
N ASP A 940 35.89 48.51 43.61
CA ASP A 940 35.09 49.57 44.22
C ASP A 940 34.92 49.40 45.75
N VAL A 941 35.79 48.63 46.43
CA VAL A 941 35.83 48.58 47.90
C VAL A 941 37.18 49.00 48.40
#